data_82fcc84d721bca9c8f59777a93451cda
#
_entry.id   82fcc84d721bca9c8f59777a93451cda
#
_cell.length_a   1.000
_cell.length_b   1.000
_cell.length_c   1.000
_cell.angle_alpha   90.00
_cell.angle_beta   90.00
_cell.angle_gamma   90.00
#
_symmetry.space_group_name_H-M   'P 1'
#
loop_
_entity.id
_entity.type
_entity.pdbx_description
1 polymer ?
#
loop_
_entity_poly.entity_id
_entity_poly.type
_entity_poly.pdbx_seq_one_letter_code
_entity_poly.pdbx_strand_id
1 'polypeptide(L)'
;MRIDLFDVKDFIEINKLQEVTSPVLFQRGDIPHPDGLVSNRIFGTTVQSRKNTFAYINLYGHFFHPHVYKAIKRMFRNMEKIISGEQYYIINNKGILELNENGETGIEFIYDNWEKINWEKTSDSGMRNERIDMLKNFKKDEIFMQYLIVIPPFYRDIKSTSSGGETGELNKFYTNAIRYASLLKDRDMFSFQLYQTNSNMQNLIVDIYDYFKNKLEKKTGMLRKYLLGKNVDYCSRTVITAPRFHANKPTEMQTNFKYASIPISQICSLCYPFVVKWVKDFFEREIFSFKNSKLVYDPMTNKSVECELDNPESIFTDKYIKKMIDGYVKDPECRFNKIEVPIKNSNKKLFLKFGGRRLNQSKEELSNIAYRPMTYTDILYMAAVDVTKDKHCIITRYPVNDEFGLFINKIHVVSTTTTEPIMCNDKVYQWYPVIDFNVSPEKMATKFIDSVQFSNSYLKGLTGDYDGDQTTVKIVFTQEANAECEAKMNSKQFFINAKGSFIRVTSNEGIQTIYTLTKNPKTTDRVLSTADALQFIKMKPENITFEFLVDTFGNTVDISNGVSTNAKKSNYNTTDIIDIKVPYNGFKGKTTLGRLIYNKIVFDQSGLSNVFGYINKEINDDVNSGIEQQIANYTKEDKITVDQLYNYIDYRDWVGLQLHAVITTSFTSNTLKRPPEVTKLKNELIKKYKKEIEEGDPNIANLIDKELVKKTEEILDDDIGMDLYKSGARGSMGNNFKNMYLFRGAVMNRSTGKYEILENSLLDGLDKKNISVHSNTILEGAYPKAVGTADSGYLTKQISSGLQTEVLGEYGSDCGTKKTLDITIPKKPEDYLYRYIVENGKLVCLTPDVIGNYVGKTVKMRSPMYCIDKKCICNKCAGDNFYKLDKKNIGLVAVTMGGVLLNLNMKKFHNNVVKIQNIDVNDMLI
;
A
#
# COMPACT_ATOMS: atom_id res chain seq x y z
N MET A 1 -14.13 31.49 8.55
CA MET A 1 -13.66 32.11 7.30
C MET A 1 -14.89 32.42 6.48
N ARG A 2 -15.18 33.68 6.16
CA ARG A 2 -16.27 34.04 5.26
C ARG A 2 -15.81 33.72 3.84
N ILE A 3 -16.59 32.97 3.10
CA ILE A 3 -16.39 32.74 1.66
C ILE A 3 -17.35 33.66 0.94
N ASP A 4 -16.80 34.64 0.24
CA ASP A 4 -17.61 35.52 -0.59
C ASP A 4 -17.89 34.83 -1.94
N LEU A 5 -19.14 34.90 -2.39
CA LEU A 5 -19.52 34.40 -3.71
C LEU A 5 -19.05 35.42 -4.76
N PHE A 6 -18.69 34.90 -5.94
CA PHE A 6 -18.19 35.72 -7.03
C PHE A 6 -19.30 36.63 -7.59
N ASP A 7 -19.08 37.97 -7.59
CA ASP A 7 -20.00 38.90 -8.18
C ASP A 7 -19.81 38.95 -9.70
N VAL A 8 -20.79 38.42 -10.39
CA VAL A 8 -20.79 38.32 -11.86
C VAL A 8 -21.01 39.69 -12.49
N LYS A 9 -21.82 40.57 -11.88
CA LYS A 9 -22.12 41.89 -12.39
C LYS A 9 -20.89 42.79 -12.37
N ASP A 10 -20.20 42.85 -11.26
CA ASP A 10 -18.94 43.59 -11.14
C ASP A 10 -17.89 43.11 -12.17
N PHE A 11 -17.81 41.78 -12.37
CA PHE A 11 -16.89 41.22 -13.34
C PHE A 11 -17.22 41.63 -14.79
N ILE A 12 -18.50 41.71 -15.14
CA ILE A 12 -18.98 42.16 -16.46
C ILE A 12 -18.60 43.64 -16.68
N GLU A 13 -18.87 44.49 -15.66
CA GLU A 13 -18.66 45.93 -15.76
C GLU A 13 -17.16 46.28 -15.80
N ILE A 14 -16.33 45.72 -14.91
CA ILE A 14 -14.89 45.96 -14.85
C ILE A 14 -14.20 45.55 -16.18
N ASN A 15 -14.59 44.38 -16.72
CA ASN A 15 -13.96 43.84 -17.92
C ASN A 15 -14.68 44.24 -19.23
N LYS A 16 -15.76 45.02 -19.16
CA LYS A 16 -16.57 45.49 -20.31
C LYS A 16 -16.96 44.32 -21.23
N LEU A 17 -17.48 43.25 -20.64
CA LEU A 17 -17.82 42.05 -21.37
C LEU A 17 -18.98 42.28 -22.33
N GLN A 18 -19.01 41.56 -23.46
CA GLN A 18 -20.10 41.58 -24.42
C GLN A 18 -21.10 40.46 -24.19
N GLU A 19 -22.37 40.73 -24.49
CA GLU A 19 -23.44 39.75 -24.39
C GLU A 19 -23.43 38.80 -25.59
N VAL A 20 -23.63 37.49 -25.32
CA VAL A 20 -23.89 36.48 -26.37
C VAL A 20 -25.39 36.24 -26.42
N THR A 21 -26.02 36.50 -27.59
CA THR A 21 -27.47 36.42 -27.75
C THR A 21 -27.93 35.37 -28.74
N SER A 22 -27.04 34.87 -29.60
CA SER A 22 -27.42 33.86 -30.58
C SER A 22 -27.02 32.44 -30.18
N PRO A 23 -27.98 31.46 -30.24
CA PRO A 23 -27.68 30.05 -30.03
C PRO A 23 -26.98 29.40 -31.23
N VAL A 24 -26.90 30.12 -32.36
CA VAL A 24 -26.28 29.63 -33.58
C VAL A 24 -24.77 29.84 -33.56
N LEU A 25 -23.99 28.79 -33.80
CA LEU A 25 -22.53 28.88 -33.79
C LEU A 25 -21.95 29.44 -35.08
N PHE A 26 -22.45 28.97 -36.21
CA PHE A 26 -21.99 29.37 -37.56
C PHE A 26 -23.15 29.76 -38.45
N GLN A 27 -23.01 30.81 -39.24
CA GLN A 27 -24.06 31.26 -40.16
C GLN A 27 -24.11 30.43 -41.47
N ARG A 28 -22.96 30.29 -42.12
CA ARG A 28 -22.76 29.47 -43.32
C ARG A 28 -21.36 28.91 -43.34
N GLY A 29 -21.25 27.58 -43.48
CA GLY A 29 -19.96 26.91 -43.47
C GLY A 29 -19.23 27.18 -42.14
N ASP A 30 -17.98 27.63 -42.19
CA ASP A 30 -17.12 27.91 -41.02
C ASP A 30 -17.15 29.38 -40.55
N ILE A 31 -18.10 30.21 -41.03
CA ILE A 31 -18.21 31.62 -40.65
C ILE A 31 -18.95 31.74 -39.31
N PRO A 32 -18.26 32.15 -38.22
CA PRO A 32 -18.87 32.32 -36.90
C PRO A 32 -20.04 33.34 -36.96
N HIS A 33 -21.15 33.02 -36.23
CA HIS A 33 -22.23 33.98 -36.05
C HIS A 33 -21.74 35.20 -35.26
N PRO A 34 -22.02 36.45 -35.65
CA PRO A 34 -21.48 37.68 -35.00
C PRO A 34 -21.86 37.80 -33.53
N ASP A 35 -23.04 37.31 -33.12
CA ASP A 35 -23.53 37.37 -31.74
C ASP A 35 -23.55 35.98 -31.08
N GLY A 36 -22.87 35.00 -31.67
CA GLY A 36 -22.84 33.62 -31.19
C GLY A 36 -21.66 33.30 -30.28
N LEU A 37 -21.68 32.10 -29.74
CA LEU A 37 -20.68 31.56 -28.79
C LEU A 37 -19.25 31.50 -29.32
N VAL A 38 -19.03 31.57 -30.64
CA VAL A 38 -17.70 31.53 -31.27
C VAL A 38 -17.40 32.79 -32.07
N SER A 39 -18.16 33.84 -31.88
CA SER A 39 -18.09 35.11 -32.57
C SER A 39 -16.68 35.71 -32.61
N ASN A 40 -16.23 36.13 -33.78
CA ASN A 40 -14.99 36.88 -33.94
C ASN A 40 -15.12 38.33 -33.44
N ARG A 41 -16.33 38.87 -33.45
CA ARG A 41 -16.65 40.22 -32.93
C ARG A 41 -16.49 40.24 -31.38
N ILE A 42 -17.02 39.24 -30.71
CA ILE A 42 -17.02 39.16 -29.23
C ILE A 42 -15.66 38.69 -28.72
N PHE A 43 -15.10 37.61 -29.25
CA PHE A 43 -13.93 36.93 -28.71
C PHE A 43 -12.61 37.23 -29.46
N GLY A 44 -12.68 38.04 -30.54
CA GLY A 44 -11.52 38.35 -31.38
C GLY A 44 -11.09 37.18 -32.28
N THR A 45 -10.09 37.48 -33.14
CA THR A 45 -9.59 36.57 -34.18
C THR A 45 -8.24 35.92 -33.82
N THR A 46 -7.47 36.52 -32.90
CA THR A 46 -6.17 36.00 -32.52
C THR A 46 -6.27 34.90 -31.44
N VAL A 47 -5.30 34.01 -31.40
CA VAL A 47 -5.24 32.95 -30.37
C VAL A 47 -5.25 33.57 -28.97
N GLN A 48 -4.55 34.67 -28.79
CA GLN A 48 -4.47 35.32 -27.50
C GLN A 48 -5.80 35.94 -27.09
N SER A 49 -6.52 36.63 -27.97
CA SER A 49 -7.85 37.16 -27.67
C SER A 49 -8.84 36.02 -27.37
N ARG A 50 -8.82 34.95 -28.18
CA ARG A 50 -9.69 33.77 -27.95
C ARG A 50 -9.39 32.96 -26.70
N LYS A 51 -8.23 33.14 -26.08
CA LYS A 51 -7.87 32.59 -24.75
C LYS A 51 -8.34 33.45 -23.59
N ASN A 52 -8.38 34.77 -23.75
CA ASN A 52 -8.50 35.69 -22.62
C ASN A 52 -9.83 36.45 -22.58
N THR A 53 -10.62 36.46 -23.68
CA THR A 53 -11.87 37.21 -23.76
C THR A 53 -13.05 36.37 -23.27
N PHE A 54 -13.65 36.81 -22.18
CA PHE A 54 -14.91 36.28 -21.64
C PHE A 54 -16.09 37.03 -22.26
N ALA A 55 -17.27 36.48 -22.12
CA ALA A 55 -18.54 37.09 -22.48
C ALA A 55 -19.61 36.72 -21.44
N TYR A 56 -20.83 37.18 -21.59
CA TYR A 56 -21.92 36.81 -20.70
C TYR A 56 -23.21 36.53 -21.45
N ILE A 57 -24.13 35.81 -20.77
CA ILE A 57 -25.53 35.62 -21.17
C ILE A 57 -26.39 36.29 -20.10
N ASN A 58 -27.31 37.18 -20.53
CA ASN A 58 -28.34 37.74 -19.62
C ASN A 58 -29.45 36.70 -19.48
N LEU A 59 -29.78 36.36 -18.23
CA LEU A 59 -30.75 35.30 -17.94
C LEU A 59 -32.20 35.84 -17.95
N TYR A 60 -32.41 37.16 -17.99
CA TYR A 60 -33.71 37.85 -17.95
C TYR A 60 -34.64 37.44 -16.78
N GLY A 61 -34.03 36.96 -15.67
CA GLY A 61 -34.69 36.57 -14.43
C GLY A 61 -33.70 36.37 -13.28
N HIS A 62 -34.19 36.07 -12.11
CA HIS A 62 -33.37 35.79 -10.93
C HIS A 62 -33.26 34.30 -10.71
N PHE A 63 -32.04 33.78 -10.61
CA PHE A 63 -31.76 32.33 -10.43
C PHE A 63 -30.84 32.13 -9.24
N PHE A 64 -31.11 31.11 -8.45
CA PHE A 64 -30.20 30.80 -7.35
C PHE A 64 -28.79 30.47 -7.82
N HIS A 65 -27.80 31.00 -7.12
CA HIS A 65 -26.44 30.53 -7.23
C HIS A 65 -26.39 28.99 -6.99
N PRO A 66 -25.74 28.16 -7.81
CA PRO A 66 -25.81 26.71 -7.74
C PRO A 66 -25.43 26.11 -6.37
N HIS A 67 -24.44 26.69 -5.70
CA HIS A 67 -24.04 26.25 -4.37
C HIS A 67 -25.15 26.48 -3.33
N VAL A 68 -25.78 27.63 -3.39
CA VAL A 68 -26.91 27.98 -2.52
C VAL A 68 -28.14 27.13 -2.81
N TYR A 69 -28.48 26.96 -4.10
CA TYR A 69 -29.61 26.11 -4.53
C TYR A 69 -29.50 24.68 -4.00
N LYS A 70 -28.31 24.08 -4.12
CA LYS A 70 -28.06 22.73 -3.58
C LYS A 70 -28.21 22.66 -2.05
N ALA A 71 -27.83 23.70 -1.34
CA ALA A 71 -28.01 23.74 0.12
C ALA A 71 -29.50 23.86 0.48
N ILE A 72 -30.23 24.74 -0.21
CA ILE A 72 -31.69 24.97 0.01
C ILE A 72 -32.47 23.68 -0.30
N LYS A 73 -32.20 23.03 -1.47
CA LYS A 73 -32.88 21.80 -1.87
C LYS A 73 -32.71 20.65 -0.84
N ARG A 74 -31.57 20.61 -0.12
CA ARG A 74 -31.36 19.65 0.97
C ARG A 74 -32.11 20.01 2.28
N MET A 75 -32.40 21.26 2.50
CA MET A 75 -33.15 21.72 3.68
C MET A 75 -34.66 21.73 3.44
N PHE A 76 -35.08 22.14 2.24
CA PHE A 76 -36.47 22.26 1.81
C PHE A 76 -36.66 21.60 0.45
N ARG A 77 -37.08 20.33 0.46
CA ARG A 77 -37.16 19.47 -0.74
C ARG A 77 -38.14 19.98 -1.79
N ASN A 78 -39.18 20.71 -1.35
CA ASN A 78 -40.22 21.21 -2.26
C ASN A 78 -39.82 22.49 -3.00
N MET A 79 -38.65 23.05 -2.79
CA MET A 79 -38.16 24.24 -3.50
C MET A 79 -38.23 24.08 -5.04
N GLU A 80 -37.90 22.91 -5.54
CA GLU A 80 -38.00 22.60 -6.98
C GLU A 80 -39.43 22.69 -7.47
N LYS A 81 -40.40 22.22 -6.69
CA LYS A 81 -41.83 22.27 -7.04
C LYS A 81 -42.41 23.69 -7.01
N ILE A 82 -41.84 24.58 -6.17
CA ILE A 82 -42.19 26.00 -6.24
C ILE A 82 -41.66 26.62 -7.53
N ILE A 83 -40.41 26.39 -7.86
CA ILE A 83 -39.78 26.98 -9.06
C ILE A 83 -40.49 26.49 -10.34
N SER A 84 -40.87 25.20 -10.39
CA SER A 84 -41.57 24.61 -11.54
C SER A 84 -43.08 24.96 -11.63
N GLY A 85 -43.62 25.65 -10.63
CA GLY A 85 -45.04 26.00 -10.58
C GLY A 85 -46.00 24.86 -10.23
N GLU A 86 -45.45 23.71 -9.74
CA GLU A 86 -46.27 22.55 -9.36
C GLU A 86 -46.96 22.72 -8.01
N GLN A 87 -46.40 23.55 -7.12
CA GLN A 87 -46.94 23.79 -5.78
C GLN A 87 -46.92 25.27 -5.44
N TYR A 88 -47.98 25.73 -4.77
CA TYR A 88 -48.19 27.12 -4.37
C TYR A 88 -47.98 27.24 -2.86
N TYR A 89 -47.38 28.35 -2.41
CA TYR A 89 -47.03 28.58 -1.00
C TYR A 89 -47.37 29.98 -0.57
N ILE A 90 -47.64 30.13 0.73
CA ILE A 90 -47.73 31.39 1.42
C ILE A 90 -46.62 31.47 2.48
N ILE A 91 -46.23 32.68 2.87
CA ILE A 91 -45.31 32.90 3.98
C ILE A 91 -46.19 33.32 5.20
N ASN A 92 -46.16 32.49 6.22
CA ASN A 92 -46.93 32.78 7.43
C ASN A 92 -46.26 33.90 8.26
N ASN A 93 -46.94 34.35 9.35
CA ASN A 93 -46.46 35.42 10.22
C ASN A 93 -45.10 35.11 10.91
N LYS A 94 -44.65 33.87 10.90
CA LYS A 94 -43.33 33.42 11.42
C LYS A 94 -42.25 33.36 10.34
N GLY A 95 -42.59 33.67 9.09
CA GLY A 95 -41.66 33.57 7.96
C GLY A 95 -41.49 32.15 7.39
N ILE A 96 -42.36 31.20 7.73
CA ILE A 96 -42.25 29.80 7.25
C ILE A 96 -43.11 29.64 6.00
N LEU A 97 -42.59 28.91 5.02
CA LEU A 97 -43.29 28.53 3.78
C LEU A 97 -44.33 27.44 4.08
N GLU A 98 -45.60 27.73 3.88
CA GLU A 98 -46.72 26.79 4.04
C GLU A 98 -47.43 26.54 2.71
N LEU A 99 -47.73 25.26 2.42
CA LEU A 99 -48.43 24.85 1.20
C LEU A 99 -49.85 25.40 1.24
N ASN A 100 -50.25 26.14 0.22
CA ASN A 100 -51.60 26.73 0.08
C ASN A 100 -51.95 26.88 -1.38
N GLU A 101 -53.10 26.33 -1.81
CA GLU A 101 -53.55 26.38 -3.20
C GLU A 101 -53.83 27.81 -3.67
N ASN A 102 -54.14 28.73 -2.78
CA ASN A 102 -54.36 30.16 -3.09
C ASN A 102 -53.08 30.99 -2.90
N GLY A 103 -51.92 30.37 -2.73
CA GLY A 103 -50.64 31.01 -2.57
C GLY A 103 -50.00 31.43 -3.89
N GLU A 104 -48.75 31.79 -3.79
CA GLU A 104 -47.91 32.16 -4.95
C GLU A 104 -46.91 31.06 -5.27
N THR A 105 -46.30 31.11 -6.46
CA THR A 105 -45.34 30.12 -6.96
C THR A 105 -44.32 30.75 -7.89
N GLY A 106 -43.30 29.99 -8.27
CA GLY A 106 -42.23 30.45 -9.15
C GLY A 106 -41.00 30.99 -8.41
N ILE A 107 -39.93 31.21 -9.15
CA ILE A 107 -38.66 31.68 -8.57
C ILE A 107 -38.73 33.15 -8.14
N GLU A 108 -39.50 34.00 -8.86
CA GLU A 108 -39.67 35.42 -8.54
C GLU A 108 -40.42 35.59 -7.21
N PHE A 109 -41.41 34.73 -6.89
CA PHE A 109 -42.06 34.71 -5.57
C PHE A 109 -41.04 34.52 -4.45
N ILE A 110 -40.09 33.60 -4.61
CA ILE A 110 -39.02 33.38 -3.63
C ILE A 110 -38.06 34.57 -3.59
N TYR A 111 -37.69 35.14 -4.75
CA TYR A 111 -36.80 36.30 -4.85
C TYR A 111 -37.40 37.52 -4.13
N ASP A 112 -38.67 37.85 -4.39
CA ASP A 112 -39.33 39.02 -3.84
C ASP A 112 -39.52 38.93 -2.33
N ASN A 113 -39.72 37.72 -1.84
CA ASN A 113 -39.97 37.46 -0.44
C ASN A 113 -38.78 36.87 0.33
N TRP A 114 -37.58 36.82 -0.27
CA TRP A 114 -36.41 36.18 0.33
C TRP A 114 -36.10 36.60 1.75
N GLU A 115 -36.14 37.87 2.06
CA GLU A 115 -35.84 38.44 3.37
C GLU A 115 -36.90 38.13 4.43
N LYS A 116 -38.13 37.79 4.01
CA LYS A 116 -39.23 37.39 4.90
C LYS A 116 -39.13 35.90 5.28
N ILE A 117 -38.40 35.09 4.52
CA ILE A 117 -38.31 33.65 4.76
C ILE A 117 -37.34 33.38 5.92
N ASN A 118 -37.88 32.78 6.98
CA ASN A 118 -37.07 32.38 8.13
C ASN A 118 -36.69 30.91 8.07
N TRP A 119 -35.40 30.67 7.94
CA TRP A 119 -34.80 29.31 7.95
C TRP A 119 -34.57 28.90 9.39
N GLU A 120 -35.58 28.19 10.00
CA GLU A 120 -35.47 27.76 11.39
C GLU A 120 -34.60 26.53 11.59
N LYS A 121 -33.88 26.53 12.72
CA LYS A 121 -33.14 25.36 13.23
C LYS A 121 -34.11 24.36 13.85
N THR A 122 -34.76 23.56 13.04
CA THR A 122 -35.82 22.62 13.45
C THR A 122 -35.31 21.24 13.88
N SER A 123 -34.01 20.97 13.82
CA SER A 123 -33.42 19.70 14.19
C SER A 123 -32.00 19.88 14.75
N ASP A 124 -31.55 18.91 15.56
CA ASP A 124 -30.19 18.86 16.12
C ASP A 124 -29.13 18.47 15.08
N SER A 125 -29.49 18.41 13.79
CA SER A 125 -28.55 18.09 12.71
C SER A 125 -27.52 19.22 12.51
N GLY A 126 -26.29 19.03 12.92
CA GLY A 126 -25.18 19.98 12.72
C GLY A 126 -25.05 20.45 11.29
N MET A 127 -25.15 19.53 10.31
CA MET A 127 -25.06 19.85 8.86
C MET A 127 -26.21 20.75 8.36
N ARG A 128 -27.41 20.63 8.93
CA ARG A 128 -28.53 21.50 8.59
C ARG A 128 -28.27 22.90 9.15
N ASN A 129 -27.84 22.97 10.39
CA ASN A 129 -27.57 24.23 11.08
C ASN A 129 -26.43 25.02 10.39
N GLU A 130 -25.36 24.33 9.95
CA GLU A 130 -24.29 24.94 9.16
C GLU A 130 -24.78 25.56 7.85
N ARG A 131 -25.72 24.90 7.16
CA ARG A 131 -26.33 25.45 5.93
C ARG A 131 -27.18 26.68 6.20
N ILE A 132 -27.95 26.66 7.29
CA ILE A 132 -28.74 27.81 7.71
C ILE A 132 -27.82 28.98 8.05
N ASP A 133 -26.77 28.75 8.82
CA ASP A 133 -25.80 29.80 9.16
C ASP A 133 -25.07 30.33 7.92
N MET A 134 -24.78 29.44 6.93
CA MET A 134 -24.25 29.84 5.63
C MET A 134 -25.20 30.79 4.89
N LEU A 135 -26.52 30.45 4.79
CA LEU A 135 -27.51 31.29 4.11
C LEU A 135 -27.64 32.66 4.73
N LYS A 136 -27.58 32.76 6.06
CA LYS A 136 -27.66 34.03 6.80
C LYS A 136 -26.46 34.95 6.56
N ASN A 137 -25.35 34.40 6.11
CA ASN A 137 -24.11 35.16 5.85
C ASN A 137 -24.03 35.78 4.46
N PHE A 138 -24.90 35.36 3.50
CA PHE A 138 -24.93 35.89 2.15
C PHE A 138 -25.99 36.96 2.00
N LYS A 139 -25.69 37.98 1.19
CA LYS A 139 -26.66 38.99 0.78
C LYS A 139 -27.58 38.45 -0.30
N LYS A 140 -28.76 39.04 -0.47
CA LYS A 140 -29.73 38.65 -1.51
C LYS A 140 -29.09 38.62 -2.90
N ASP A 141 -28.30 39.65 -3.25
CA ASP A 141 -27.65 39.79 -4.55
C ASP A 141 -26.53 38.75 -4.78
N GLU A 142 -25.95 38.21 -3.71
CA GLU A 142 -24.99 37.11 -3.79
C GLU A 142 -25.69 35.76 -3.98
N ILE A 143 -26.89 35.61 -3.50
CA ILE A 143 -27.70 34.39 -3.56
C ILE A 143 -28.32 34.21 -4.96
N PHE A 144 -28.74 35.29 -5.60
CA PHE A 144 -29.43 35.26 -6.87
C PHE A 144 -28.58 35.84 -8.00
N MET A 145 -28.49 35.08 -9.10
CA MET A 145 -27.74 35.42 -10.30
C MET A 145 -28.68 35.95 -11.39
N GLN A 146 -28.27 36.96 -12.12
CA GLN A 146 -28.96 37.48 -13.32
C GLN A 146 -28.12 37.27 -14.60
N TYR A 147 -26.88 36.97 -14.49
CA TYR A 147 -25.93 36.79 -15.58
C TYR A 147 -25.17 35.48 -15.46
N LEU A 148 -24.88 34.86 -16.59
CA LEU A 148 -24.05 33.67 -16.70
C LEU A 148 -22.79 33.97 -17.48
N ILE A 149 -21.62 33.75 -16.93
CA ILE A 149 -20.35 33.95 -17.62
C ILE A 149 -20.09 32.85 -18.65
N VAL A 150 -19.69 33.31 -19.86
CA VAL A 150 -19.24 32.44 -20.94
C VAL A 150 -17.73 32.48 -21.03
N ILE A 151 -17.10 31.34 -20.78
CA ILE A 151 -15.64 31.24 -20.87
C ILE A 151 -15.14 31.35 -22.32
N PRO A 152 -13.85 31.72 -22.53
CA PRO A 152 -13.29 31.92 -23.84
C PRO A 152 -13.42 30.69 -24.76
N PRO A 153 -13.59 30.85 -26.08
CA PRO A 153 -13.78 29.75 -27.04
C PRO A 153 -12.62 28.75 -27.05
N PHE A 154 -11.41 29.18 -26.72
CA PHE A 154 -10.24 28.32 -26.68
C PHE A 154 -10.40 27.13 -25.74
N TYR A 155 -11.18 27.26 -24.66
CA TYR A 155 -11.40 26.21 -23.64
C TYR A 155 -12.69 25.40 -23.88
N ARG A 156 -13.36 25.62 -25.03
CA ARG A 156 -14.61 24.96 -25.37
C ARG A 156 -14.47 24.20 -26.69
N ASP A 157 -14.43 22.87 -26.60
CA ASP A 157 -14.18 22.01 -27.76
C ASP A 157 -15.24 22.21 -28.89
N ILE A 158 -14.73 22.44 -30.07
CA ILE A 158 -15.51 22.41 -31.32
C ILE A 158 -14.74 21.50 -32.28
N LYS A 159 -15.33 20.36 -32.63
CA LYS A 159 -14.80 19.46 -33.64
C LYS A 159 -15.57 19.67 -34.92
N SER A 160 -14.87 20.06 -36.00
CA SER A 160 -15.43 20.07 -37.33
C SER A 160 -15.58 18.65 -37.85
N THR A 161 -16.78 18.24 -38.19
CA THR A 161 -17.08 16.96 -38.83
C THR A 161 -17.65 17.22 -40.22
N SER A 162 -17.51 16.29 -41.16
CA SER A 162 -18.03 16.35 -42.53
C SER A 162 -19.55 16.57 -42.62
N SER A 163 -20.27 16.36 -41.53
CA SER A 163 -21.75 16.55 -41.42
C SER A 163 -22.16 17.78 -40.59
N GLY A 164 -21.22 18.67 -40.22
CA GLY A 164 -21.43 19.80 -39.33
C GLY A 164 -20.63 19.69 -38.05
N GLY A 165 -20.43 20.78 -37.31
CA GLY A 165 -19.57 20.77 -36.12
C GLY A 165 -20.15 19.98 -34.97
N GLU A 166 -19.44 18.99 -34.46
CA GLU A 166 -19.75 18.38 -33.16
C GLU A 166 -19.26 19.32 -32.05
N THR A 167 -20.17 19.77 -31.22
CA THR A 167 -19.86 20.69 -30.11
C THR A 167 -19.71 19.95 -28.81
N GLY A 168 -18.68 20.32 -28.05
CA GLY A 168 -18.50 19.80 -26.68
C GLY A 168 -19.70 20.14 -25.79
N GLU A 169 -19.83 19.39 -24.69
CA GLU A 169 -20.92 19.45 -23.69
C GLU A 169 -21.19 20.88 -23.21
N LEU A 170 -20.13 21.62 -22.89
CA LEU A 170 -20.25 23.01 -22.39
C LEU A 170 -20.89 23.97 -23.40
N ASN A 171 -20.60 23.83 -24.73
CA ASN A 171 -21.25 24.63 -25.75
C ASN A 171 -22.74 24.29 -25.86
N LYS A 172 -23.13 23.02 -25.67
CA LYS A 172 -24.55 22.62 -25.60
C LYS A 172 -25.27 23.29 -24.46
N PHE A 173 -24.64 23.32 -23.26
CA PHE A 173 -25.19 24.02 -22.10
C PHE A 173 -25.40 25.52 -22.38
N TYR A 174 -24.39 26.23 -22.88
CA TYR A 174 -24.53 27.64 -23.21
C TYR A 174 -25.57 27.90 -24.33
N THR A 175 -25.64 27.05 -25.36
CA THR A 175 -26.66 27.16 -26.40
C THR A 175 -28.07 27.03 -25.79
N ASN A 176 -28.29 26.08 -24.87
CA ASN A 176 -29.57 25.94 -24.22
C ASN A 176 -29.88 27.11 -23.26
N ALA A 177 -28.85 27.63 -22.55
CA ALA A 177 -29.02 28.84 -21.74
C ALA A 177 -29.49 30.05 -22.57
N ILE A 178 -28.88 30.26 -23.74
CA ILE A 178 -29.33 31.35 -24.67
C ILE A 178 -30.76 31.13 -25.18
N ARG A 179 -31.15 29.90 -25.50
CA ARG A 179 -32.51 29.54 -25.91
C ARG A 179 -33.52 29.85 -24.81
N TYR A 180 -33.25 29.40 -23.57
CA TYR A 180 -34.14 29.70 -22.45
C TYR A 180 -34.18 31.20 -22.12
N ALA A 181 -33.00 31.86 -22.17
CA ALA A 181 -32.93 33.31 -21.97
C ALA A 181 -33.75 34.09 -23.02
N SER A 182 -33.71 33.67 -24.29
CA SER A 182 -34.55 34.28 -25.34
C SER A 182 -36.03 34.10 -25.05
N LEU A 183 -36.48 32.95 -24.61
CA LEU A 183 -37.85 32.70 -24.20
C LEU A 183 -38.28 33.58 -23.00
N LEU A 184 -37.42 33.73 -21.99
CA LEU A 184 -37.68 34.54 -20.81
C LEU A 184 -37.74 36.06 -21.12
N LYS A 185 -37.04 36.51 -22.17
CA LYS A 185 -37.04 37.89 -22.61
C LYS A 185 -38.39 38.32 -23.19
N ASP A 186 -39.06 37.46 -23.95
CA ASP A 186 -40.26 37.81 -24.72
C ASP A 186 -41.55 37.87 -23.87
N ARG A 187 -41.55 37.45 -22.64
CA ARG A 187 -42.64 37.52 -21.61
C ARG A 187 -44.10 37.24 -22.03
N ASP A 188 -44.34 36.95 -23.30
CA ASP A 188 -45.68 36.62 -23.84
C ASP A 188 -46.07 35.15 -23.68
N MET A 189 -45.50 34.50 -22.68
CA MET A 189 -45.69 33.06 -22.40
C MET A 189 -46.81 32.82 -21.40
N PHE A 190 -47.50 31.67 -21.54
CA PHE A 190 -48.39 31.18 -20.49
C PHE A 190 -47.60 30.92 -19.20
N SER A 191 -48.22 31.22 -18.04
CA SER A 191 -47.55 31.07 -16.75
C SER A 191 -46.89 29.70 -16.53
N PHE A 192 -47.52 28.63 -16.96
CA PHE A 192 -46.99 27.28 -16.90
C PHE A 192 -45.66 27.13 -17.70
N GLN A 193 -45.63 27.67 -18.91
CA GLN A 193 -44.40 27.62 -19.74
C GLN A 193 -43.26 28.44 -19.13
N LEU A 194 -43.60 29.58 -18.52
CA LEU A 194 -42.63 30.42 -17.81
C LEU A 194 -41.99 29.70 -16.64
N TYR A 195 -42.79 29.04 -15.77
CA TYR A 195 -42.29 28.30 -14.64
C TYR A 195 -41.45 27.10 -15.06
N GLN A 196 -41.88 26.37 -16.08
CA GLN A 196 -41.08 25.26 -16.64
C GLN A 196 -39.74 25.73 -17.22
N THR A 197 -39.75 26.88 -17.95
CA THR A 197 -38.52 27.47 -18.50
C THR A 197 -37.55 27.92 -17.37
N ASN A 198 -38.11 28.54 -16.31
CA ASN A 198 -37.31 28.91 -15.11
C ASN A 198 -36.70 27.68 -14.44
N SER A 199 -37.47 26.61 -14.27
CA SER A 199 -36.98 25.36 -13.68
C SER A 199 -35.85 24.74 -14.54
N ASN A 200 -36.06 24.70 -15.86
CA ASN A 200 -35.04 24.20 -16.78
C ASN A 200 -33.77 25.06 -16.78
N MET A 201 -33.90 26.39 -16.72
CA MET A 201 -32.76 27.29 -16.61
C MET A 201 -32.03 27.10 -15.29
N GLN A 202 -32.73 27.00 -14.16
CA GLN A 202 -32.11 26.75 -12.85
C GLN A 202 -31.34 25.44 -12.82
N ASN A 203 -31.89 24.37 -13.38
CA ASN A 203 -31.20 23.09 -13.48
C ASN A 203 -29.98 23.18 -14.40
N LEU A 204 -30.09 23.85 -15.53
CA LEU A 204 -28.99 24.07 -16.47
C LEU A 204 -27.81 24.83 -15.84
N ILE A 205 -28.11 25.85 -15.04
CA ILE A 205 -27.09 26.60 -14.28
C ILE A 205 -26.37 25.66 -13.29
N VAL A 206 -27.10 24.75 -12.64
CA VAL A 206 -26.50 23.73 -11.76
C VAL A 206 -25.64 22.76 -12.56
N ASP A 207 -26.08 22.32 -13.73
CA ASP A 207 -25.31 21.40 -14.60
C ASP A 207 -24.00 22.05 -15.08
N ILE A 208 -24.02 23.32 -15.45
CA ILE A 208 -22.82 24.08 -15.81
C ILE A 208 -21.85 24.15 -14.63
N TYR A 209 -22.35 24.47 -13.43
CA TYR A 209 -21.54 24.50 -12.21
C TYR A 209 -20.93 23.12 -11.92
N ASP A 210 -21.70 22.05 -12.04
CA ASP A 210 -21.23 20.68 -11.80
C ASP A 210 -20.22 20.25 -12.86
N TYR A 211 -20.37 20.68 -14.09
CA TYR A 211 -19.38 20.47 -15.14
C TYR A 211 -18.01 21.06 -14.74
N PHE A 212 -17.97 22.32 -14.31
CA PHE A 212 -16.71 22.95 -13.87
C PHE A 212 -16.18 22.31 -12.59
N LYS A 213 -17.05 22.05 -11.62
CA LYS A 213 -16.66 21.40 -10.39
C LYS A 213 -16.03 20.03 -10.66
N ASN A 214 -16.63 19.19 -11.50
CA ASN A 214 -16.10 17.89 -11.87
C ASN A 214 -14.76 17.98 -12.64
N LYS A 215 -14.57 19.04 -13.43
CA LYS A 215 -13.28 19.29 -14.10
C LYS A 215 -12.16 19.73 -13.16
N LEU A 216 -12.51 20.34 -12.04
CA LEU A 216 -11.54 20.87 -11.07
C LEU A 216 -11.25 19.94 -9.89
N GLU A 217 -12.28 19.26 -9.39
CA GLU A 217 -12.19 18.49 -8.13
C GLU A 217 -11.79 17.01 -8.34
N LYS A 218 -11.50 16.36 -7.20
CA LYS A 218 -11.18 14.92 -7.09
C LYS A 218 -9.87 14.53 -7.79
N LYS A 219 -9.61 13.21 -7.86
CA LYS A 219 -8.35 12.67 -8.39
C LYS A 219 -8.14 12.96 -9.88
N THR A 220 -9.23 13.02 -10.64
CA THR A 220 -9.23 13.23 -12.08
C THR A 220 -9.36 14.70 -12.47
N GLY A 221 -9.67 15.57 -11.50
CA GLY A 221 -9.80 17.00 -11.71
C GLY A 221 -8.46 17.68 -12.03
N MET A 222 -8.55 18.81 -12.77
CA MET A 222 -7.40 19.56 -13.26
C MET A 222 -6.41 19.94 -12.16
N LEU A 223 -6.89 20.37 -10.98
CA LEU A 223 -6.04 20.78 -9.88
C LEU A 223 -5.17 19.63 -9.36
N ARG A 224 -5.74 18.45 -9.17
CA ARG A 224 -4.98 17.30 -8.65
C ARG A 224 -4.23 16.55 -9.72
N LYS A 225 -4.82 16.38 -10.90
CA LYS A 225 -4.22 15.58 -11.99
C LYS A 225 -3.08 16.33 -12.70
N TYR A 226 -3.24 17.65 -12.94
CA TYR A 226 -2.32 18.39 -13.80
C TYR A 226 -1.51 19.45 -13.06
N LEU A 227 -2.05 20.07 -12.00
CA LEU A 227 -1.31 21.09 -11.24
C LEU A 227 -0.51 20.48 -10.10
N LEU A 228 -1.14 19.63 -9.25
CA LEU A 228 -0.48 19.00 -8.11
C LEU A 228 0.18 17.68 -8.50
N GLY A 229 -0.46 16.89 -9.36
CA GLY A 229 0.09 15.66 -9.89
C GLY A 229 1.12 15.95 -10.97
N LYS A 230 2.30 15.35 -10.82
CA LYS A 230 3.38 15.40 -11.82
C LYS A 230 3.84 14.01 -12.15
N ASN A 231 4.23 13.78 -13.40
CA ASN A 231 4.97 12.61 -13.77
C ASN A 231 6.35 12.69 -13.11
N VAL A 232 6.77 11.59 -12.53
CA VAL A 232 8.11 11.46 -11.95
C VAL A 232 8.91 10.59 -12.91
N ASP A 233 10.00 11.14 -13.41
CA ASP A 233 10.94 10.40 -14.27
C ASP A 233 11.66 9.31 -13.47
N TYR A 234 12.20 8.34 -14.17
CA TYR A 234 12.93 7.21 -13.58
C TYR A 234 12.11 6.40 -12.56
N CYS A 235 10.80 6.29 -12.82
CA CYS A 235 9.86 5.48 -12.06
C CYS A 235 9.21 4.41 -12.92
N SER A 236 9.03 3.23 -12.36
CA SER A 236 8.20 2.16 -12.97
C SER A 236 7.17 1.67 -11.97
N ARG A 237 6.13 1.02 -12.49
CA ARG A 237 5.15 0.29 -11.70
C ARG A 237 5.14 -1.16 -12.18
N THR A 238 5.36 -2.09 -11.25
CA THR A 238 5.50 -3.50 -11.59
C THR A 238 4.94 -4.40 -10.49
N VAL A 239 4.60 -5.61 -10.87
CA VAL A 239 4.13 -6.65 -9.94
C VAL A 239 5.29 -7.09 -9.05
N ILE A 240 4.98 -7.44 -7.80
CA ILE A 240 5.93 -8.03 -6.86
C ILE A 240 5.73 -9.55 -6.80
N THR A 241 6.83 -10.25 -6.61
CA THR A 241 6.81 -11.70 -6.34
C THR A 241 7.76 -12.01 -5.18
N ALA A 242 7.56 -13.19 -4.58
CA ALA A 242 8.42 -13.65 -3.50
C ALA A 242 9.89 -13.71 -3.98
N PRO A 243 10.84 -13.26 -3.15
CA PRO A 243 12.25 -13.36 -3.48
C PRO A 243 12.69 -14.82 -3.52
N ARG A 244 13.76 -15.08 -4.27
CA ARG A 244 14.37 -16.39 -4.30
C ARG A 244 15.27 -16.57 -3.09
N PHE A 245 14.93 -17.55 -2.29
CA PHE A 245 15.68 -17.90 -1.08
C PHE A 245 16.60 -19.10 -1.25
N HIS A 246 16.73 -19.63 -2.46
CA HIS A 246 17.61 -20.78 -2.66
C HIS A 246 19.08 -20.39 -2.54
N ALA A 247 19.59 -20.51 -1.33
CA ALA A 247 20.99 -20.28 -0.98
C ALA A 247 21.43 -21.34 0.03
N ASN A 248 22.60 -21.91 -0.15
CA ASN A 248 23.12 -22.93 0.78
C ASN A 248 23.46 -22.32 2.15
N LYS A 249 23.81 -21.03 2.18
CA LYS A 249 24.08 -20.25 3.39
C LYS A 249 23.33 -18.92 3.37
N PRO A 250 23.00 -18.37 4.53
CA PRO A 250 22.35 -17.04 4.60
C PRO A 250 23.13 -15.94 3.87
N THR A 251 24.46 -16.00 3.94
CA THR A 251 25.38 -15.02 3.31
C THR A 251 25.40 -15.10 1.77
N GLU A 252 24.87 -16.17 1.20
CA GLU A 252 24.81 -16.39 -0.27
C GLU A 252 23.47 -15.93 -0.87
N MET A 253 22.54 -15.42 -0.07
CA MET A 253 21.26 -14.92 -0.58
C MET A 253 21.45 -13.74 -1.53
N GLN A 254 21.01 -13.88 -2.79
CA GLN A 254 21.10 -12.82 -3.80
C GLN A 254 20.17 -11.63 -3.48
N THR A 255 19.00 -11.92 -2.93
CA THR A 255 18.01 -10.92 -2.50
C THR A 255 17.88 -10.97 -0.98
N ASN A 256 18.85 -10.41 -0.26
CA ASN A 256 18.80 -10.26 1.18
C ASN A 256 18.04 -8.97 1.56
N PHE A 257 17.94 -8.66 2.83
CA PHE A 257 17.15 -7.52 3.32
C PHE A 257 17.68 -6.15 2.84
N LYS A 258 18.98 -6.03 2.53
CA LYS A 258 19.58 -4.78 2.01
C LYS A 258 19.26 -4.55 0.52
N TYR A 259 18.87 -5.58 -0.23
CA TYR A 259 18.75 -5.52 -1.68
C TYR A 259 17.31 -5.77 -2.15
N ALA A 260 16.93 -5.03 -3.20
CA ALA A 260 15.77 -5.36 -4.03
C ALA A 260 16.24 -5.83 -5.40
N SER A 261 15.71 -6.96 -5.86
CA SER A 261 15.99 -7.51 -7.19
C SER A 261 15.08 -6.86 -8.22
N ILE A 262 15.68 -6.09 -9.14
CA ILE A 262 15.00 -5.37 -10.20
C ILE A 262 15.35 -6.00 -11.55
N PRO A 263 14.35 -6.37 -12.39
CA PRO A 263 14.58 -6.98 -13.69
C PRO A 263 15.31 -6.04 -14.66
N ILE A 264 16.12 -6.61 -15.54
CA ILE A 264 16.81 -5.86 -16.63
C ILE A 264 15.80 -5.04 -17.43
N SER A 265 14.63 -5.59 -17.78
CA SER A 265 13.59 -4.91 -18.54
C SER A 265 13.11 -3.62 -17.86
N GLN A 266 13.00 -3.63 -16.53
CA GLN A 266 12.66 -2.44 -15.75
C GLN A 266 13.83 -1.45 -15.69
N ILE A 267 15.05 -1.92 -15.48
CA ILE A 267 16.23 -1.03 -15.45
C ILE A 267 16.44 -0.37 -16.82
N CYS A 268 16.29 -1.11 -17.92
CA CYS A 268 16.35 -0.56 -19.26
C CYS A 268 15.31 0.57 -19.49
N SER A 269 14.13 0.44 -18.91
CA SER A 269 13.10 1.50 -18.98
C SER A 269 13.40 2.67 -18.05
N LEU A 270 13.80 2.37 -16.80
CA LEU A 270 14.07 3.37 -15.74
C LEU A 270 15.32 4.21 -16.02
N CYS A 271 16.36 3.55 -16.53
CA CYS A 271 17.70 4.13 -16.75
C CYS A 271 18.00 4.27 -18.23
N TYR A 272 16.99 4.39 -19.09
CA TYR A 272 17.14 4.35 -20.54
C TYR A 272 18.32 5.19 -21.09
N PRO A 273 18.47 6.49 -20.78
CA PRO A 273 19.58 7.29 -21.30
C PRO A 273 20.96 6.76 -20.88
N PHE A 274 21.05 6.27 -19.66
CA PHE A 274 22.31 5.76 -19.10
C PHE A 274 22.67 4.41 -19.71
N VAL A 275 21.67 3.53 -19.93
CA VAL A 275 21.86 2.24 -20.60
C VAL A 275 22.27 2.45 -22.05
N VAL A 276 21.60 3.37 -22.79
CA VAL A 276 21.98 3.72 -24.16
C VAL A 276 23.43 4.21 -24.23
N LYS A 277 23.79 5.14 -23.34
CA LYS A 277 25.19 5.65 -23.29
C LYS A 277 26.19 4.52 -23.01
N TRP A 278 25.89 3.70 -22.00
CA TRP A 278 26.79 2.58 -21.66
C TRP A 278 26.97 1.61 -22.82
N VAL A 279 25.91 1.23 -23.53
CA VAL A 279 25.96 0.32 -24.67
C VAL A 279 26.75 0.96 -25.82
N LYS A 280 26.57 2.26 -26.06
CA LYS A 280 27.33 3.02 -27.04
C LYS A 280 28.83 3.05 -26.73
N ASP A 281 29.20 3.40 -25.51
CA ASP A 281 30.58 3.39 -25.01
C ASP A 281 31.20 1.97 -25.10
N PHE A 282 30.38 0.94 -24.87
CA PHE A 282 30.80 -0.46 -25.02
C PHE A 282 31.13 -0.80 -26.49
N PHE A 283 30.27 -0.43 -27.43
CA PHE A 283 30.52 -0.66 -28.84
C PHE A 283 31.74 0.14 -29.34
N GLU A 284 31.90 1.38 -28.93
CA GLU A 284 33.05 2.20 -29.25
C GLU A 284 34.34 1.57 -28.75
N ARG A 285 34.37 1.12 -27.51
CA ARG A 285 35.57 0.52 -26.90
C ARG A 285 35.87 -0.89 -27.42
N GLU A 286 34.84 -1.75 -27.53
CA GLU A 286 35.02 -3.17 -27.77
C GLU A 286 34.98 -3.55 -29.27
N ILE A 287 34.34 -2.70 -30.10
CA ILE A 287 34.17 -3.01 -31.54
C ILE A 287 34.86 -1.97 -32.42
N PHE A 288 34.61 -0.67 -32.27
CA PHE A 288 35.12 0.33 -33.19
C PHE A 288 36.63 0.56 -33.05
N SER A 289 37.18 0.46 -31.82
CA SER A 289 38.60 0.66 -31.55
C SER A 289 39.50 -0.40 -32.20
N PHE A 290 38.95 -1.56 -32.58
CA PHE A 290 39.69 -2.71 -33.12
C PHE A 290 39.23 -3.05 -34.56
N LYS A 291 39.43 -2.11 -35.49
CA LYS A 291 38.90 -2.23 -36.85
C LYS A 291 39.43 -3.42 -37.66
N ASN A 292 40.64 -3.90 -37.39
CA ASN A 292 41.34 -4.77 -38.32
C ASN A 292 41.35 -6.26 -37.89
N SER A 293 41.16 -6.60 -36.66
CA SER A 293 40.99 -8.01 -36.24
C SER A 293 40.26 -8.10 -34.93
N LYS A 294 39.17 -8.83 -34.94
CA LYS A 294 38.39 -9.09 -33.73
C LYS A 294 38.09 -10.57 -33.59
N LEU A 295 38.29 -11.10 -32.36
CA LEU A 295 37.82 -12.43 -32.03
C LEU A 295 36.31 -12.44 -31.94
N VAL A 296 35.67 -13.13 -32.88
CA VAL A 296 34.22 -13.32 -32.94
C VAL A 296 33.91 -14.81 -32.82
N TYR A 297 32.67 -15.13 -32.48
CA TYR A 297 32.20 -16.50 -32.36
C TYR A 297 31.59 -16.98 -33.68
N ASP A 298 32.12 -18.12 -34.22
CA ASP A 298 31.60 -18.82 -35.40
C ASP A 298 30.68 -19.97 -34.91
N PRO A 299 29.38 -19.92 -35.20
CA PRO A 299 28.46 -20.98 -34.78
C PRO A 299 28.65 -22.30 -35.53
N MET A 300 29.27 -22.28 -36.70
CA MET A 300 29.50 -23.48 -37.50
C MET A 300 30.66 -24.34 -36.93
N THR A 301 31.65 -23.67 -36.40
CA THR A 301 32.84 -24.34 -35.84
C THR A 301 32.85 -24.41 -34.33
N ASN A 302 31.91 -23.71 -33.66
CA ASN A 302 31.88 -23.50 -32.22
C ASN A 302 33.19 -22.93 -31.63
N LYS A 303 33.91 -22.14 -32.41
CA LYS A 303 35.22 -21.58 -32.03
C LYS A 303 35.24 -20.06 -32.17
N SER A 304 36.21 -19.45 -31.52
CA SER A 304 36.55 -18.04 -31.74
C SER A 304 37.38 -17.94 -32.99
N VAL A 305 37.02 -17.03 -33.90
CA VAL A 305 37.68 -16.76 -35.17
C VAL A 305 38.12 -15.31 -35.19
N GLU A 306 39.31 -15.04 -35.67
CA GLU A 306 39.80 -13.69 -35.93
C GLU A 306 39.33 -13.24 -37.31
N CYS A 307 38.68 -12.08 -37.43
CA CYS A 307 38.19 -11.55 -38.70
C CYS A 307 38.18 -10.01 -38.72
N GLU A 308 38.26 -9.45 -39.93
CA GLU A 308 38.12 -8.01 -40.17
C GLU A 308 36.63 -7.64 -40.24
N LEU A 309 36.25 -6.59 -39.54
CA LEU A 309 34.89 -6.12 -39.51
C LEU A 309 34.63 -5.13 -40.65
N ASP A 310 33.41 -5.16 -41.22
CA ASP A 310 32.99 -4.24 -42.28
C ASP A 310 32.16 -3.12 -41.64
N ASN A 311 32.76 -1.93 -41.57
CA ASN A 311 32.10 -0.67 -41.14
C ASN A 311 31.07 -0.86 -39.99
N PRO A 312 31.49 -1.36 -38.83
CA PRO A 312 30.58 -1.65 -37.71
C PRO A 312 29.83 -0.41 -37.19
N GLU A 313 30.37 0.79 -37.37
CA GLU A 313 29.79 2.06 -36.97
C GLU A 313 28.51 2.34 -37.74
N SER A 314 28.34 1.83 -38.97
CA SER A 314 27.13 1.99 -39.75
C SER A 314 25.94 1.13 -39.27
N ILE A 315 26.25 0.04 -38.55
CA ILE A 315 25.25 -0.92 -38.04
C ILE A 315 24.90 -0.63 -36.61
N PHE A 316 25.90 -0.46 -35.74
CA PHE A 316 25.67 -0.22 -34.29
C PHE A 316 25.39 1.25 -33.98
N THR A 317 24.39 1.81 -34.68
CA THR A 317 23.94 3.19 -34.53
C THR A 317 23.00 3.36 -33.33
N ASP A 318 22.73 4.61 -32.94
CA ASP A 318 21.73 4.93 -31.91
C ASP A 318 20.34 4.30 -32.21
N LYS A 319 19.99 4.19 -33.50
CA LYS A 319 18.75 3.53 -33.95
C LYS A 319 18.79 2.02 -33.66
N TYR A 320 19.93 1.36 -33.86
CA TYR A 320 20.11 -0.06 -33.55
C TYR A 320 20.00 -0.28 -32.04
N ILE A 321 20.71 0.51 -31.23
CA ILE A 321 20.68 0.42 -29.76
C ILE A 321 19.26 0.62 -29.23
N LYS A 322 18.55 1.64 -29.74
CA LYS A 322 17.15 1.86 -29.39
C LYS A 322 16.28 0.65 -29.74
N LYS A 323 16.41 0.10 -30.94
CA LYS A 323 15.64 -1.08 -31.36
C LYS A 323 15.93 -2.30 -30.47
N MET A 324 17.20 -2.49 -30.10
CA MET A 324 17.62 -3.57 -29.19
C MET A 324 16.96 -3.44 -27.82
N ILE A 325 16.98 -2.24 -27.21
CA ILE A 325 16.41 -2.00 -25.88
C ILE A 325 14.89 -2.10 -25.94
N ASP A 326 14.26 -1.47 -26.92
CA ASP A 326 12.79 -1.51 -27.10
C ASP A 326 12.30 -2.94 -27.33
N GLY A 327 13.02 -3.72 -28.14
CA GLY A 327 12.72 -5.14 -28.37
C GLY A 327 12.87 -5.96 -27.08
N TYR A 328 13.97 -5.78 -26.38
CA TYR A 328 14.20 -6.47 -25.10
C TYR A 328 13.10 -6.23 -24.06
N VAL A 329 12.62 -4.98 -23.95
CA VAL A 329 11.59 -4.61 -22.99
C VAL A 329 10.21 -5.15 -23.38
N LYS A 330 9.86 -5.09 -24.67
CA LYS A 330 8.51 -5.39 -25.15
C LYS A 330 8.27 -6.86 -25.48
N ASP A 331 9.32 -7.56 -25.90
CA ASP A 331 9.24 -8.92 -26.44
C ASP A 331 10.26 -9.84 -25.75
N PRO A 332 9.82 -10.73 -24.86
CA PRO A 332 10.72 -11.68 -24.18
C PRO A 332 11.50 -12.58 -25.13
N GLU A 333 11.01 -12.89 -26.33
CA GLU A 333 11.71 -13.72 -27.31
C GLU A 333 12.90 -12.99 -27.91
N CYS A 334 12.81 -11.67 -28.10
CA CYS A 334 13.91 -10.83 -28.58
C CYS A 334 15.13 -10.83 -27.64
N ARG A 335 14.97 -11.23 -26.38
CA ARG A 335 16.04 -11.25 -25.38
C ARG A 335 17.17 -12.20 -25.71
N PHE A 336 16.90 -13.19 -26.60
CA PHE A 336 17.91 -14.14 -27.08
C PHE A 336 18.60 -13.73 -28.35
N ASN A 337 18.18 -12.65 -28.99
CA ASN A 337 18.79 -12.21 -30.24
C ASN A 337 20.30 -12.07 -30.03
N LYS A 338 21.05 -12.79 -30.86
CA LYS A 338 22.50 -12.75 -30.87
C LYS A 338 22.96 -11.48 -31.55
N ILE A 339 24.04 -10.87 -31.09
CA ILE A 339 24.61 -9.67 -31.66
C ILE A 339 25.48 -10.10 -32.88
N GLU A 340 24.89 -9.94 -34.07
CA GLU A 340 25.54 -10.24 -35.32
C GLU A 340 26.59 -9.17 -35.66
N VAL A 341 27.77 -9.58 -36.14
CA VAL A 341 28.88 -8.70 -36.44
C VAL A 341 29.08 -8.67 -37.95
N PRO A 342 29.16 -7.50 -38.59
CA PRO A 342 29.43 -7.39 -40.01
C PRO A 342 30.88 -7.74 -40.34
N ILE A 343 31.08 -8.59 -41.34
CA ILE A 343 32.42 -9.06 -41.79
C ILE A 343 32.72 -8.58 -43.19
N LYS A 344 33.92 -8.09 -43.38
CA LYS A 344 34.37 -7.57 -44.66
C LYS A 344 34.43 -8.70 -45.71
N ASN A 345 33.85 -8.44 -46.85
CA ASN A 345 33.82 -9.36 -48.00
C ASN A 345 33.25 -10.77 -47.72
N SER A 346 32.36 -10.91 -46.74
CA SER A 346 31.79 -12.21 -46.41
C SER A 346 30.31 -12.06 -45.98
N ASN A 347 29.46 -12.98 -46.47
CA ASN A 347 28.06 -13.09 -46.04
C ASN A 347 27.88 -14.08 -44.87
N LYS A 348 28.96 -14.51 -44.23
CA LYS A 348 28.90 -15.41 -43.07
C LYS A 348 28.28 -14.66 -41.87
N LYS A 349 27.36 -15.32 -41.19
CA LYS A 349 26.78 -14.82 -39.94
C LYS A 349 27.71 -15.21 -38.79
N LEU A 350 28.52 -14.29 -38.33
CA LEU A 350 29.31 -14.40 -37.13
C LEU A 350 28.77 -13.50 -36.03
N PHE A 351 29.02 -13.84 -34.78
CA PHE A 351 28.45 -13.15 -33.64
C PHE A 351 29.54 -12.58 -32.73
N LEU A 352 29.19 -11.51 -32.03
CA LEU A 352 30.06 -11.01 -30.95
C LEU A 352 30.22 -12.10 -29.90
N LYS A 353 31.48 -12.36 -29.51
CA LYS A 353 31.80 -13.40 -28.52
C LYS A 353 31.50 -12.92 -27.10
N PHE A 354 30.76 -13.72 -26.37
CA PHE A 354 30.63 -13.57 -24.90
C PHE A 354 31.73 -14.38 -24.21
N GLY A 355 32.52 -13.74 -23.37
CA GLY A 355 33.60 -14.33 -22.61
C GLY A 355 33.62 -13.85 -21.15
N GLY A 356 32.44 -13.49 -20.63
CA GLY A 356 32.29 -12.82 -19.35
C GLY A 356 32.70 -11.34 -19.42
N ARG A 357 32.54 -10.66 -18.30
CA ARG A 357 32.99 -9.27 -18.17
C ARG A 357 34.54 -9.26 -18.31
N ARG A 358 35.09 -8.38 -19.14
CA ARG A 358 36.54 -8.17 -19.12
C ARG A 358 36.94 -7.60 -17.76
N LEU A 359 37.55 -8.43 -16.97
CA LEU A 359 38.36 -8.01 -15.84
C LEU A 359 39.70 -7.53 -16.43
N ASN A 360 40.32 -6.51 -15.90
CA ASN A 360 41.70 -6.11 -16.18
C ASN A 360 42.72 -7.19 -15.68
N GLN A 361 42.33 -8.45 -15.68
CA GLN A 361 43.02 -9.57 -15.07
C GLN A 361 43.45 -10.57 -16.13
N SER A 362 44.50 -11.32 -15.87
CA SER A 362 45.13 -12.27 -16.78
C SER A 362 44.14 -13.38 -17.19
N LYS A 363 44.33 -13.95 -18.37
CA LYS A 363 43.48 -15.04 -18.94
C LYS A 363 43.32 -16.26 -18.03
N GLU A 364 44.21 -16.43 -17.09
CA GLU A 364 44.31 -17.60 -16.20
C GLU A 364 43.37 -17.53 -14.99
N GLU A 365 42.79 -16.36 -14.73
CA GLU A 365 41.93 -16.12 -13.52
C GLU A 365 40.45 -16.40 -13.74
N LEU A 366 40.00 -16.59 -14.99
CA LEU A 366 38.61 -16.88 -15.33
C LEU A 366 38.46 -18.32 -15.82
N SER A 367 38.40 -19.25 -14.88
CA SER A 367 38.59 -20.68 -15.20
C SER A 367 37.41 -21.43 -15.83
N ASN A 368 36.18 -20.85 -15.91
CA ASN A 368 34.99 -21.63 -16.30
C ASN A 368 34.04 -20.98 -17.32
N ILE A 369 34.51 -20.04 -18.15
CA ILE A 369 33.60 -19.39 -19.12
C ILE A 369 33.65 -20.13 -20.45
N ALA A 370 32.56 -20.83 -20.79
CA ALA A 370 32.36 -21.33 -22.13
C ALA A 370 32.11 -20.17 -23.10
N TYR A 371 32.96 -20.01 -24.13
CA TYR A 371 32.74 -19.00 -25.16
C TYR A 371 31.48 -19.34 -25.98
N ARG A 372 30.56 -18.37 -26.09
CA ARG A 372 29.31 -18.48 -26.80
C ARG A 372 28.96 -17.16 -27.51
N PRO A 373 27.96 -17.13 -28.37
CA PRO A 373 27.44 -15.87 -28.91
C PRO A 373 26.92 -14.95 -27.78
N MET A 374 27.27 -13.68 -27.88
CA MET A 374 26.67 -12.64 -27.00
C MET A 374 25.24 -12.35 -27.42
N THR A 375 24.32 -12.32 -26.45
CA THR A 375 22.91 -11.99 -26.65
C THR A 375 22.59 -10.58 -26.17
N TYR A 376 21.36 -10.09 -26.48
CA TYR A 376 20.85 -8.85 -25.93
C TYR A 376 20.79 -8.90 -24.40
N THR A 377 20.47 -10.06 -23.83
CA THR A 377 20.49 -10.24 -22.36
C THR A 377 21.87 -9.97 -21.78
N ASP A 378 22.95 -10.47 -22.42
CA ASP A 378 24.30 -10.33 -21.87
C ASP A 378 24.73 -8.86 -21.83
N ILE A 379 24.58 -8.14 -22.93
CA ILE A 379 25.01 -6.74 -23.00
C ILE A 379 24.18 -5.84 -22.11
N LEU A 380 22.85 -6.05 -22.07
CA LEU A 380 21.95 -5.27 -21.26
C LEU A 380 22.06 -5.60 -19.76
N TYR A 381 22.41 -6.84 -19.42
CA TYR A 381 22.74 -7.22 -18.05
C TYR A 381 23.99 -6.50 -17.53
N MET A 382 25.08 -6.52 -18.33
CA MET A 382 26.30 -5.78 -17.98
C MET A 382 26.02 -4.28 -17.84
N ALA A 383 25.26 -3.70 -18.78
CA ALA A 383 24.86 -2.30 -18.71
C ALA A 383 24.04 -2.00 -17.46
N ALA A 384 23.04 -2.83 -17.16
CA ALA A 384 22.18 -2.68 -16.00
C ALA A 384 22.97 -2.71 -14.68
N VAL A 385 23.88 -3.68 -14.54
CA VAL A 385 24.73 -3.81 -13.33
C VAL A 385 25.62 -2.59 -13.16
N ASP A 386 26.26 -2.10 -14.23
CA ASP A 386 27.14 -0.93 -14.13
C ASP A 386 26.40 0.37 -13.89
N VAL A 387 25.26 0.58 -14.56
CA VAL A 387 24.45 1.80 -14.40
C VAL A 387 23.84 1.88 -13.01
N THR A 388 23.51 0.74 -12.39
CA THR A 388 22.89 0.70 -11.06
C THR A 388 23.88 0.49 -9.91
N LYS A 389 25.17 0.33 -10.22
CA LYS A 389 26.23 0.20 -9.21
C LYS A 389 26.17 1.39 -8.23
N ASP A 390 26.24 1.09 -6.94
CA ASP A 390 26.22 2.06 -5.85
C ASP A 390 24.96 2.96 -5.82
N LYS A 391 23.89 2.56 -6.49
CA LYS A 391 22.61 3.27 -6.47
C LYS A 391 21.61 2.57 -5.58
N HIS A 392 20.70 3.41 -5.07
CA HIS A 392 19.56 2.96 -4.28
C HIS A 392 18.27 3.09 -5.09
N CYS A 393 17.29 2.27 -4.73
CA CYS A 393 15.92 2.43 -5.18
C CYS A 393 14.99 2.69 -3.99
N ILE A 394 13.92 3.43 -4.28
CA ILE A 394 12.83 3.67 -3.34
C ILE A 394 11.62 2.90 -3.85
N ILE A 395 11.12 1.99 -3.05
CA ILE A 395 9.98 1.13 -3.38
C ILE A 395 8.78 1.56 -2.55
N THR A 396 7.62 1.71 -3.21
CA THR A 396 6.39 2.20 -2.59
C THR A 396 5.20 1.41 -3.09
N ARG A 397 4.30 0.97 -2.19
CA ARG A 397 2.98 0.44 -2.54
C ARG A 397 1.91 1.43 -2.13
N TYR A 398 0.97 1.71 -3.01
CA TYR A 398 -0.17 2.57 -2.72
C TYR A 398 -1.38 1.74 -2.25
N PRO A 399 -2.17 2.25 -1.27
CA PRO A 399 -2.02 3.52 -0.56
C PRO A 399 -0.88 3.49 0.46
N VAL A 400 -0.18 4.63 0.64
CA VAL A 400 0.79 4.81 1.71
C VAL A 400 0.03 5.25 2.96
N ASN A 401 -0.05 4.36 3.94
CA ASN A 401 -0.79 4.60 5.19
C ASN A 401 0.12 5.16 6.30
N ASP A 402 1.41 4.84 6.23
CA ASP A 402 2.42 5.30 7.18
C ASP A 402 3.79 5.43 6.51
N GLU A 403 4.83 5.75 7.30
CA GLU A 403 6.20 5.91 6.81
C GLU A 403 6.80 4.60 6.26
N PHE A 404 6.20 3.44 6.55
CA PHE A 404 6.70 2.11 6.16
C PHE A 404 6.07 1.56 4.87
N GLY A 405 5.07 2.25 4.34
CA GLY A 405 4.59 2.04 2.98
C GLY A 405 5.59 2.45 1.90
N LEU A 406 6.76 2.93 2.32
CA LEU A 406 7.90 3.29 1.49
C LEU A 406 9.18 2.78 2.15
N PHE A 407 10.09 2.17 1.39
CA PHE A 407 11.39 1.73 1.89
C PHE A 407 12.49 1.87 0.84
N ILE A 408 13.73 1.82 1.30
CA ILE A 408 14.94 2.02 0.50
C ILE A 408 15.70 0.69 0.45
N ASN A 409 16.23 0.34 -0.72
CA ASN A 409 17.12 -0.79 -0.90
C ASN A 409 18.26 -0.46 -1.87
N LYS A 410 19.35 -1.20 -1.76
CA LYS A 410 20.34 -1.32 -2.83
C LYS A 410 19.78 -2.16 -3.98
N ILE A 411 20.28 -1.96 -5.17
CA ILE A 411 19.76 -2.62 -6.36
C ILE A 411 20.57 -3.89 -6.64
N HIS A 412 19.87 -5.01 -6.76
CA HIS A 412 20.37 -6.24 -7.33
C HIS A 412 19.69 -6.44 -8.70
N VAL A 413 20.48 -6.69 -9.74
CA VAL A 413 19.94 -6.89 -11.09
C VAL A 413 19.56 -8.35 -11.27
N VAL A 414 18.31 -8.61 -11.63
CA VAL A 414 17.81 -9.97 -11.91
C VAL A 414 17.36 -10.11 -13.36
N SER A 415 17.54 -11.28 -13.91
CA SER A 415 17.21 -11.60 -15.31
C SER A 415 16.42 -12.90 -15.42
N THR A 416 17.10 -14.03 -15.23
CA THR A 416 16.53 -15.37 -15.42
C THR A 416 16.36 -16.11 -14.10
N THR A 417 15.51 -17.13 -14.15
CA THR A 417 15.24 -17.99 -13.00
C THR A 417 16.46 -18.82 -12.59
N THR A 418 17.39 -19.08 -13.50
CA THR A 418 18.66 -19.74 -13.23
C THR A 418 19.80 -18.79 -13.48
N THR A 419 20.76 -18.76 -12.57
CA THR A 419 21.98 -17.97 -12.69
C THR A 419 23.18 -18.87 -12.45
N GLU A 420 24.31 -18.55 -13.08
CA GLU A 420 25.60 -19.22 -12.90
C GLU A 420 26.60 -18.25 -12.29
N PRO A 421 27.44 -18.71 -11.35
CA PRO A 421 28.49 -17.87 -10.80
C PRO A 421 29.67 -17.77 -11.77
N ILE A 422 30.19 -16.58 -11.98
CA ILE A 422 31.52 -16.37 -12.54
C ILE A 422 32.48 -16.29 -11.38
N MET A 423 33.45 -17.20 -11.39
CA MET A 423 34.43 -17.31 -10.32
C MET A 423 35.69 -16.49 -10.62
N CYS A 424 36.26 -15.86 -9.61
CA CYS A 424 37.56 -15.22 -9.65
C CYS A 424 38.30 -15.59 -8.35
N ASN A 425 39.48 -16.26 -8.47
CA ASN A 425 40.25 -16.74 -7.33
C ASN A 425 39.40 -17.52 -6.30
N ASP A 426 38.63 -18.51 -6.78
CA ASP A 426 37.72 -19.37 -6.00
C ASP A 426 36.60 -18.63 -5.26
N LYS A 427 36.41 -17.37 -5.59
CA LYS A 427 35.28 -16.56 -5.07
C LYS A 427 34.31 -16.21 -6.18
N VAL A 428 33.03 -16.18 -5.87
CA VAL A 428 32.01 -15.69 -6.80
C VAL A 428 32.23 -14.20 -7.04
N TYR A 429 32.58 -13.87 -8.29
CA TYR A 429 32.77 -12.50 -8.75
C TYR A 429 31.43 -11.86 -9.10
N GLN A 430 30.62 -12.58 -9.88
CA GLN A 430 29.30 -12.11 -10.31
C GLN A 430 28.42 -13.30 -10.70
N TRP A 431 27.12 -13.16 -10.47
CA TRP A 431 26.14 -14.11 -10.97
C TRP A 431 25.63 -13.67 -12.34
N TYR A 432 25.66 -14.55 -13.33
CA TYR A 432 25.19 -14.29 -14.68
C TYR A 432 23.92 -15.07 -15.00
N PRO A 433 23.02 -14.52 -15.87
CA PRO A 433 21.87 -15.26 -16.36
C PRO A 433 22.32 -16.46 -17.20
N VAL A 434 21.72 -17.62 -16.93
CA VAL A 434 21.91 -18.80 -17.75
C VAL A 434 21.05 -18.71 -18.99
N ILE A 435 21.69 -18.76 -20.18
CA ILE A 435 21.00 -18.77 -21.47
C ILE A 435 21.25 -20.12 -22.12
N ASP A 436 20.17 -20.91 -22.23
CA ASP A 436 20.24 -22.23 -22.85
C ASP A 436 19.80 -22.14 -24.32
N PHE A 437 20.76 -22.27 -25.23
CA PHE A 437 20.51 -22.22 -26.68
C PHE A 437 19.88 -23.51 -27.25
N ASN A 438 19.77 -24.57 -26.45
CA ASN A 438 19.12 -25.83 -26.85
C ASN A 438 17.59 -25.81 -26.63
N VAL A 439 17.10 -24.76 -25.99
CA VAL A 439 15.71 -24.56 -25.72
C VAL A 439 15.11 -23.54 -26.69
N SER A 440 13.88 -23.73 -27.15
CA SER A 440 13.24 -22.76 -28.05
C SER A 440 13.10 -21.39 -27.37
N PRO A 441 13.13 -20.28 -28.15
CA PRO A 441 12.95 -18.93 -27.61
C PRO A 441 11.70 -18.78 -26.73
N GLU A 442 10.57 -19.38 -27.10
CA GLU A 442 9.33 -19.36 -26.33
C GLU A 442 9.49 -19.98 -24.94
N LYS A 443 10.08 -21.19 -24.86
CA LYS A 443 10.35 -21.86 -23.59
C LYS A 443 11.35 -21.08 -22.75
N MET A 444 12.33 -20.49 -23.36
CA MET A 444 13.32 -19.70 -22.63
C MET A 444 12.69 -18.39 -22.16
N ALA A 445 11.79 -17.76 -22.91
CA ALA A 445 11.06 -16.56 -22.51
C ALA A 445 10.36 -16.75 -21.16
N THR A 446 9.88 -17.96 -20.85
CA THR A 446 9.26 -18.28 -19.56
C THR A 446 10.23 -18.30 -18.38
N LYS A 447 11.53 -18.32 -18.61
CA LYS A 447 12.56 -18.32 -17.57
C LYS A 447 12.97 -16.91 -17.14
N PHE A 448 12.52 -15.86 -17.82
CA PHE A 448 12.79 -14.49 -17.40
C PHE A 448 11.93 -14.05 -16.23
N ILE A 449 12.52 -13.27 -15.35
CA ILE A 449 11.86 -12.62 -14.24
C ILE A 449 11.60 -11.16 -14.62
N ASP A 450 10.32 -10.77 -14.66
CA ASP A 450 9.88 -9.40 -14.94
C ASP A 450 9.19 -8.72 -13.73
N SER A 451 9.20 -9.37 -12.57
CA SER A 451 8.70 -8.86 -11.32
C SER A 451 9.81 -8.35 -10.40
N VAL A 452 9.49 -7.39 -9.56
CA VAL A 452 10.40 -6.92 -8.51
C VAL A 452 10.30 -7.84 -7.31
N GLN A 453 11.46 -8.14 -6.70
CA GLN A 453 11.56 -9.00 -5.53
C GLN A 453 12.33 -8.29 -4.42
N PHE A 454 11.90 -8.46 -3.18
CA PHE A 454 12.55 -7.93 -1.98
C PHE A 454 12.21 -8.81 -0.77
N SER A 455 12.91 -8.63 0.37
CA SER A 455 12.66 -9.43 1.57
C SER A 455 11.20 -9.35 2.02
N ASN A 456 10.62 -10.48 2.40
CA ASN A 456 9.26 -10.58 2.94
C ASN A 456 9.06 -9.74 4.20
N SER A 457 10.12 -9.37 4.90
CA SER A 457 10.07 -8.49 6.07
C SER A 457 9.57 -7.07 5.77
N TYR A 458 9.49 -6.67 4.49
CA TYR A 458 8.87 -5.41 4.09
C TYR A 458 7.35 -5.50 3.87
N LEU A 459 6.79 -6.68 3.63
CA LEU A 459 5.39 -6.85 3.22
C LEU A 459 4.40 -6.27 4.22
N LYS A 460 4.61 -6.49 5.52
CA LYS A 460 3.69 -5.96 6.56
C LYS A 460 3.66 -4.43 6.58
N GLY A 461 4.81 -3.77 6.41
CA GLY A 461 4.89 -2.32 6.30
C GLY A 461 4.20 -1.78 5.04
N LEU A 462 4.32 -2.51 3.92
CA LEU A 462 3.61 -2.20 2.69
C LEU A 462 2.12 -2.55 2.72
N THR A 463 1.67 -3.31 3.72
CA THR A 463 0.34 -3.95 3.73
C THR A 463 0.08 -4.73 2.42
N GLY A 464 1.14 -5.38 1.91
CA GLY A 464 1.17 -6.05 0.61
C GLY A 464 1.15 -7.58 0.72
N ASP A 465 0.71 -8.22 -0.36
CA ASP A 465 0.78 -9.66 -0.56
C ASP A 465 1.11 -9.98 -2.03
N TYR A 466 1.21 -11.27 -2.37
CA TYR A 466 1.58 -11.73 -3.70
C TYR A 466 0.39 -12.16 -4.55
N ASP A 467 -0.77 -11.53 -4.38
CA ASP A 467 -2.00 -11.81 -5.16
C ASP A 467 -2.10 -11.00 -6.47
N GLY A 468 -1.01 -10.36 -6.88
CA GLY A 468 -0.94 -9.45 -8.03
C GLY A 468 -0.63 -8.00 -7.64
N ASP A 469 -0.30 -7.76 -6.39
CA ASP A 469 0.10 -6.44 -5.91
C ASP A 469 1.23 -5.83 -6.74
N GLN A 470 1.15 -4.53 -6.94
CA GLN A 470 2.13 -3.75 -7.69
C GLN A 470 2.77 -2.69 -6.80
N THR A 471 4.07 -2.52 -6.97
CA THR A 471 4.83 -1.43 -6.35
C THR A 471 5.36 -0.46 -7.39
N THR A 472 5.61 0.75 -6.94
CA THR A 472 6.35 1.75 -7.72
C THR A 472 7.81 1.71 -7.30
N VAL A 473 8.70 1.61 -8.27
CA VAL A 473 10.16 1.63 -8.08
C VAL A 473 10.70 2.94 -8.63
N LYS A 474 11.52 3.63 -7.85
CA LYS A 474 12.24 4.86 -8.24
C LYS A 474 13.73 4.64 -8.02
N ILE A 475 14.55 5.00 -8.99
CA ILE A 475 16.01 4.94 -8.85
C ILE A 475 16.53 6.31 -8.43
N VAL A 476 17.48 6.31 -7.50
CA VAL A 476 18.13 7.52 -6.97
C VAL A 476 19.46 7.73 -7.70
N PHE A 477 19.65 8.92 -8.31
CA PHE A 477 20.78 9.15 -9.21
C PHE A 477 21.91 10.01 -8.62
N THR A 478 21.59 11.06 -7.85
CA THR A 478 22.63 11.97 -7.34
C THR A 478 23.41 11.34 -6.20
N GLN A 479 24.68 11.76 -6.02
CA GLN A 479 25.53 11.23 -4.96
C GLN A 479 24.99 11.60 -3.58
N GLU A 480 24.54 12.83 -3.41
CA GLU A 480 23.97 13.33 -2.16
C GLU A 480 22.73 12.54 -1.74
N ALA A 481 21.81 12.29 -2.68
CA ALA A 481 20.60 11.52 -2.39
C ALA A 481 20.91 10.03 -2.11
N ASN A 482 21.90 9.45 -2.78
CA ASN A 482 22.37 8.09 -2.45
C ASN A 482 23.03 8.02 -1.08
N ALA A 483 23.81 9.05 -0.68
CA ALA A 483 24.38 9.15 0.65
C ALA A 483 23.28 9.29 1.73
N GLU A 484 22.22 10.07 1.46
CA GLU A 484 21.06 10.17 2.35
C GLU A 484 20.33 8.82 2.48
N CYS A 485 20.16 8.09 1.38
CA CYS A 485 19.57 6.74 1.37
C CYS A 485 20.39 5.78 2.24
N GLU A 486 21.72 5.77 2.08
CA GLU A 486 22.62 4.93 2.88
C GLU A 486 22.57 5.30 4.37
N ALA A 487 22.59 6.59 4.69
CA ALA A 487 22.46 7.06 6.06
C ALA A 487 21.12 6.65 6.69
N LYS A 488 20.02 6.71 5.92
CA LYS A 488 18.69 6.30 6.39
C LYS A 488 18.62 4.79 6.62
N MET A 489 19.18 3.97 5.72
CA MET A 489 19.23 2.51 5.87
C MET A 489 20.06 2.11 7.10
N ASN A 490 21.11 2.86 7.42
CA ASN A 490 21.97 2.62 8.58
C ASN A 490 21.46 3.27 9.88
N SER A 491 20.23 3.78 9.90
CA SER A 491 19.60 4.39 11.08
C SER A 491 18.64 3.45 11.80
N LYS A 492 18.45 3.63 13.11
CA LYS A 492 17.45 2.91 13.91
C LYS A 492 16.03 3.09 13.38
N GLN A 493 15.75 4.25 12.78
CA GLN A 493 14.45 4.57 12.19
C GLN A 493 14.04 3.63 11.05
N PHE A 494 15.00 2.96 10.43
CA PHE A 494 14.71 1.99 9.36
C PHE A 494 14.08 0.70 9.88
N PHE A 495 14.24 0.41 11.19
CA PHE A 495 13.80 -0.83 11.83
C PHE A 495 12.69 -0.62 12.85
N ILE A 496 12.58 0.58 13.44
CA ILE A 496 11.69 0.86 14.56
C ILE A 496 10.78 2.04 14.21
N ASN A 497 9.48 1.88 14.47
CA ASN A 497 8.51 2.96 14.26
C ASN A 497 8.57 3.99 15.40
N ALA A 498 7.80 5.06 15.25
CA ALA A 498 7.74 6.13 16.24
C ALA A 498 7.15 5.69 17.60
N LYS A 499 6.40 4.59 17.65
CA LYS A 499 5.90 3.97 18.88
C LYS A 499 6.98 3.13 19.58
N GLY A 500 8.09 2.87 18.89
CA GLY A 500 9.16 2.04 19.39
C GLY A 500 8.99 0.55 19.17
N SER A 501 8.11 0.16 18.24
CA SER A 501 7.92 -1.25 17.86
C SER A 501 8.80 -1.62 16.67
N PHE A 502 9.26 -2.86 16.63
CA PHE A 502 10.00 -3.41 15.49
C PHE A 502 9.04 -3.62 14.31
N ILE A 503 9.44 -3.13 13.12
CA ILE A 503 8.58 -3.13 11.94
C ILE A 503 9.00 -4.10 10.85
N ARG A 504 10.20 -4.66 10.95
CA ARG A 504 10.73 -5.64 10.01
C ARG A 504 10.45 -7.05 10.49
N VAL A 505 9.16 -7.31 10.68
CA VAL A 505 8.65 -8.52 11.31
C VAL A 505 8.78 -9.76 10.43
N THR A 506 8.78 -10.93 11.06
CA THR A 506 8.81 -12.22 10.38
C THR A 506 7.55 -12.40 9.52
N SER A 507 7.71 -12.98 8.32
CA SER A 507 6.56 -13.36 7.47
C SER A 507 5.77 -14.52 8.08
N ASN A 508 4.51 -14.66 7.67
CA ASN A 508 3.65 -15.75 8.16
C ASN A 508 4.26 -17.15 7.90
N GLU A 509 4.84 -17.34 6.72
CA GLU A 509 5.53 -18.58 6.33
C GLU A 509 6.77 -18.81 7.20
N GLY A 510 7.51 -17.75 7.52
CA GLY A 510 8.66 -17.82 8.43
C GLY A 510 8.24 -18.20 9.86
N ILE A 511 7.17 -17.61 10.39
CA ILE A 511 6.63 -17.97 11.72
C ILE A 511 6.27 -19.45 11.78
N GLN A 512 5.57 -19.95 10.75
CA GLN A 512 5.15 -21.34 10.69
C GLN A 512 6.34 -22.30 10.75
N THR A 513 7.37 -22.02 9.96
CA THR A 513 8.59 -22.85 9.92
C THR A 513 9.37 -22.79 11.23
N ILE A 514 9.54 -21.59 11.79
CA ILE A 514 10.22 -21.39 13.07
C ILE A 514 9.46 -22.10 14.19
N TYR A 515 8.11 -22.04 14.20
CA TYR A 515 7.29 -22.78 15.14
C TYR A 515 7.56 -24.28 15.06
N THR A 516 7.50 -24.86 13.87
CA THR A 516 7.73 -26.30 13.66
C THR A 516 9.15 -26.72 14.05
N LEU A 517 10.15 -25.85 13.77
CA LEU A 517 11.54 -26.07 14.18
C LEU A 517 11.71 -26.04 15.72
N THR A 518 10.99 -25.18 16.43
CA THR A 518 11.17 -24.93 17.87
C THR A 518 10.13 -25.59 18.77
N LYS A 519 9.29 -26.49 18.22
CA LYS A 519 8.23 -27.20 18.97
C LYS A 519 8.69 -27.73 20.32
N ASN A 520 7.74 -27.79 21.26
CA ASN A 520 7.94 -28.48 22.50
C ASN A 520 8.11 -29.97 22.28
N PRO A 521 9.04 -30.64 22.95
CA PRO A 521 9.19 -32.09 22.88
C PRO A 521 7.99 -32.79 23.55
N LYS A 522 7.60 -33.94 23.02
CA LYS A 522 6.64 -34.85 23.62
C LYS A 522 7.38 -35.84 24.55
N THR A 523 6.64 -36.45 25.42
CA THR A 523 7.20 -37.49 26.32
C THR A 523 7.74 -38.71 25.57
N THR A 524 7.27 -38.92 24.34
CA THR A 524 7.66 -40.03 23.47
C THR A 524 8.89 -39.69 22.60
N ASP A 525 9.34 -38.42 22.58
CA ASP A 525 10.45 -38.00 21.74
C ASP A 525 11.78 -38.56 22.24
N ARG A 526 12.65 -38.87 21.32
CA ARG A 526 13.93 -39.49 21.56
C ARG A 526 14.90 -38.53 22.26
N VAL A 527 15.59 -39.04 23.28
CA VAL A 527 16.76 -38.33 23.83
C VAL A 527 18.00 -38.77 23.06
N LEU A 528 18.73 -37.82 22.52
CA LEU A 528 19.95 -38.10 21.75
C LEU A 528 21.07 -38.65 22.64
N SER A 529 21.91 -39.48 22.07
CA SER A 529 23.13 -39.96 22.74
C SER A 529 24.02 -38.77 23.10
N THR A 530 24.86 -38.96 24.14
CA THR A 530 25.81 -37.91 24.54
C THR A 530 26.80 -37.55 23.40
N ALA A 531 27.16 -38.54 22.55
CA ALA A 531 28.03 -38.32 21.41
C ALA A 531 27.37 -37.47 20.33
N ASP A 532 26.13 -37.81 19.96
CA ASP A 532 25.37 -37.05 18.97
C ASP A 532 25.08 -35.63 19.48
N ALA A 533 24.65 -35.48 20.72
CA ALA A 533 24.42 -34.20 21.37
C ALA A 533 25.67 -33.30 21.32
N LEU A 534 26.84 -33.85 21.65
CA LEU A 534 28.10 -33.12 21.61
C LEU A 534 28.52 -32.71 20.21
N GLN A 535 28.24 -33.52 19.19
CA GLN A 535 28.46 -33.18 17.79
C GLN A 535 27.68 -31.90 17.42
N PHE A 536 26.39 -31.83 17.71
CA PHE A 536 25.56 -30.67 17.41
C PHE A 536 25.91 -29.43 18.26
N ILE A 537 26.24 -29.63 19.54
CA ILE A 537 26.64 -28.54 20.46
C ILE A 537 27.95 -27.90 19.99
N LYS A 538 28.94 -28.71 19.57
CA LYS A 538 30.25 -28.23 19.10
C LYS A 538 30.25 -27.71 17.67
N MET A 539 29.24 -28.02 16.89
CA MET A 539 29.15 -27.58 15.51
C MET A 539 29.19 -26.06 15.44
N LYS A 540 30.07 -25.54 14.58
CA LYS A 540 30.14 -24.10 14.31
C LYS A 540 28.90 -23.63 13.53
N PRO A 541 28.31 -22.49 13.87
CA PRO A 541 27.11 -21.98 13.19
C PRO A 541 27.27 -21.86 11.66
N GLU A 542 28.43 -21.45 11.17
CA GLU A 542 28.72 -21.29 9.74
C GLU A 542 28.75 -22.62 8.94
N ASN A 543 28.80 -23.76 9.62
CA ASN A 543 28.73 -25.10 9.01
C ASN A 543 27.27 -25.59 8.87
N ILE A 544 26.30 -24.87 9.39
CA ILE A 544 24.88 -25.20 9.22
C ILE A 544 24.42 -24.64 7.87
N THR A 545 24.43 -25.51 6.87
CA THR A 545 24.02 -25.20 5.50
C THR A 545 22.63 -25.75 5.20
N PHE A 546 22.03 -25.36 4.07
CA PHE A 546 20.76 -25.94 3.63
C PHE A 546 20.89 -27.44 3.40
N GLU A 547 21.98 -27.90 2.76
CA GLU A 547 22.24 -29.32 2.55
C GLU A 547 22.32 -30.08 3.88
N PHE A 548 23.03 -29.53 4.88
CA PHE A 548 23.08 -30.09 6.22
C PHE A 548 21.67 -30.20 6.83
N LEU A 549 20.83 -29.18 6.69
CA LEU A 549 19.46 -29.19 7.23
C LEU A 549 18.56 -30.22 6.50
N VAL A 550 18.73 -30.36 5.17
CA VAL A 550 18.05 -31.41 4.39
C VAL A 550 18.48 -32.79 4.84
N ASP A 551 19.76 -33.02 5.04
CA ASP A 551 20.28 -34.32 5.51
C ASP A 551 19.83 -34.64 6.94
N THR A 552 19.73 -33.62 7.79
CA THR A 552 19.38 -33.79 9.20
C THR A 552 17.87 -34.00 9.39
N PHE A 553 17.03 -33.22 8.73
CA PHE A 553 15.57 -33.19 8.97
C PHE A 553 14.73 -33.59 7.74
N GLY A 554 15.33 -33.58 6.54
CA GLY A 554 14.60 -33.81 5.30
C GLY A 554 14.17 -35.26 5.10
N ASN A 555 12.96 -35.43 4.65
CA ASN A 555 12.48 -36.71 4.11
C ASN A 555 12.59 -36.63 2.58
N THR A 556 13.56 -37.29 1.99
CA THR A 556 13.72 -37.35 0.54
C THR A 556 12.84 -38.47 -0.04
N VAL A 557 11.95 -38.09 -0.91
CA VAL A 557 11.17 -39.05 -1.74
C VAL A 557 11.89 -39.19 -3.07
N ASP A 558 12.38 -40.36 -3.38
CA ASP A 558 12.90 -40.65 -4.72
C ASP A 558 11.74 -40.87 -5.69
N ILE A 559 11.57 -39.96 -6.64
CA ILE A 559 10.55 -40.04 -7.71
C ILE A 559 11.24 -40.53 -8.99
N SER A 560 11.85 -41.66 -8.97
CA SER A 560 12.29 -42.32 -10.20
C SER A 560 11.09 -42.97 -10.90
N ASN A 561 10.88 -42.61 -12.18
CA ASN A 561 9.79 -43.15 -13.04
C ASN A 561 8.34 -42.85 -12.59
N GLY A 562 8.11 -41.71 -11.91
CA GLY A 562 6.75 -41.32 -11.53
C GLY A 562 6.11 -42.13 -10.41
N VAL A 563 6.85 -43.05 -9.80
CA VAL A 563 6.43 -43.84 -8.63
C VAL A 563 7.38 -43.57 -7.46
N SER A 564 6.80 -43.20 -6.34
CA SER A 564 7.54 -42.97 -5.07
C SER A 564 8.08 -44.31 -4.58
N THR A 565 9.37 -44.57 -4.75
CA THR A 565 9.94 -45.89 -4.46
C THR A 565 10.77 -45.95 -3.19
N ASN A 566 11.31 -44.91 -2.62
CA ASN A 566 12.03 -44.93 -1.34
C ASN A 566 12.02 -43.58 -0.67
N ALA A 567 11.37 -43.46 0.47
CA ALA A 567 11.55 -42.32 1.36
C ALA A 567 12.82 -42.55 2.24
N LYS A 568 13.89 -41.84 2.02
CA LYS A 568 14.99 -41.80 2.99
C LYS A 568 14.48 -40.99 4.22
N LYS A 569 14.17 -41.71 5.30
CA LYS A 569 13.77 -41.07 6.56
C LYS A 569 15.01 -40.40 7.15
N SER A 570 14.86 -39.14 7.55
CA SER A 570 15.90 -38.40 8.27
C SER A 570 16.31 -39.14 9.54
N ASN A 571 17.58 -39.02 9.91
CA ASN A 571 18.10 -39.64 11.12
C ASN A 571 17.66 -38.91 12.41
N TYR A 572 17.20 -37.69 12.33
CA TYR A 572 16.88 -36.81 13.44
C TYR A 572 15.54 -36.09 13.23
N ASN A 573 14.89 -35.77 14.35
CA ASN A 573 13.69 -34.93 14.38
C ASN A 573 14.01 -33.58 15.04
N THR A 574 13.27 -32.52 14.69
CA THR A 574 13.41 -31.21 15.32
C THR A 574 13.15 -31.24 16.82
N THR A 575 12.29 -32.16 17.27
CA THR A 575 11.90 -32.35 18.67
C THR A 575 12.80 -33.33 19.44
N ASP A 576 13.82 -33.94 18.80
CA ASP A 576 14.80 -34.78 19.52
C ASP A 576 15.46 -34.01 20.66
N ILE A 577 15.51 -34.63 21.86
CA ILE A 577 15.92 -33.98 23.10
C ILE A 577 17.45 -34.03 23.23
N ILE A 578 18.06 -32.88 23.51
CA ILE A 578 19.48 -32.72 23.82
C ILE A 578 19.64 -32.25 25.26
N ASP A 579 20.54 -32.84 26.02
CA ASP A 579 20.92 -32.42 27.38
C ASP A 579 22.23 -31.63 27.32
N ILE A 580 22.16 -30.30 27.48
CA ILE A 580 23.31 -29.41 27.51
C ILE A 580 23.90 -29.37 28.89
N LYS A 581 24.99 -30.13 29.10
CA LYS A 581 25.67 -30.28 30.43
C LYS A 581 26.63 -29.13 30.70
N VAL A 582 27.27 -28.57 29.67
CA VAL A 582 28.15 -27.40 29.76
C VAL A 582 27.35 -26.17 29.29
N PRO A 583 27.35 -25.08 30.07
CA PRO A 583 26.55 -23.91 29.68
C PRO A 583 26.85 -23.43 28.26
N TYR A 584 25.78 -23.26 27.46
CA TYR A 584 25.82 -22.73 26.10
C TYR A 584 24.96 -21.46 26.05
N ASN A 585 25.58 -20.31 25.79
CA ASN A 585 24.91 -18.98 25.86
C ASN A 585 24.16 -18.78 27.18
N GLY A 586 24.77 -19.19 28.30
CA GLY A 586 24.18 -19.08 29.65
C GLY A 586 23.13 -20.14 29.98
N PHE A 587 22.77 -21.04 29.08
CA PHE A 587 21.78 -22.09 29.30
C PHE A 587 22.41 -23.45 29.57
N LYS A 588 21.89 -24.15 30.60
CA LYS A 588 22.21 -25.53 30.93
C LYS A 588 20.91 -26.30 31.21
N GLY A 589 20.76 -27.48 30.58
CA GLY A 589 19.58 -28.31 30.73
C GLY A 589 19.08 -28.93 29.45
N LYS A 590 17.87 -29.45 29.48
CA LYS A 590 17.24 -30.12 28.33
C LYS A 590 16.64 -29.10 27.36
N THR A 591 16.92 -29.31 26.08
CA THR A 591 16.39 -28.52 24.96
C THR A 591 16.09 -29.45 23.78
N THR A 592 15.57 -28.94 22.64
CA THR A 592 15.39 -29.71 21.42
C THR A 592 16.49 -29.41 20.41
N LEU A 593 16.75 -30.37 19.50
CA LEU A 593 17.72 -30.20 18.43
C LEU A 593 17.35 -29.01 17.53
N GLY A 594 16.07 -28.86 17.21
CA GLY A 594 15.59 -27.73 16.41
C GLY A 594 15.83 -26.37 17.08
N ARG A 595 15.62 -26.24 18.40
CA ARG A 595 15.93 -25.01 19.16
C ARG A 595 17.42 -24.69 19.16
N LEU A 596 18.27 -25.71 19.32
CA LEU A 596 19.72 -25.54 19.27
C LEU A 596 20.16 -24.98 17.91
N ILE A 597 19.65 -25.57 16.82
CA ILE A 597 19.96 -25.13 15.44
C ILE A 597 19.44 -23.71 15.20
N TYR A 598 18.20 -23.39 15.64
CA TYR A 598 17.65 -22.04 15.53
C TYR A 598 18.51 -20.99 16.25
N ASN A 599 18.90 -21.26 17.49
CA ASN A 599 19.78 -20.34 18.24
C ASN A 599 21.11 -20.13 17.53
N LYS A 600 21.73 -21.22 17.02
CA LYS A 600 23.02 -21.14 16.32
C LYS A 600 22.95 -20.28 15.06
N ILE A 601 21.89 -20.45 14.22
CA ILE A 601 21.77 -19.73 12.96
C ILE A 601 21.36 -18.27 13.23
N VAL A 602 20.30 -18.06 14.02
CA VAL A 602 19.68 -16.74 14.12
C VAL A 602 20.36 -15.86 15.15
N PHE A 603 20.63 -16.37 16.35
CA PHE A 603 21.15 -15.55 17.46
C PHE A 603 22.67 -15.49 17.53
N ASP A 604 23.36 -16.62 17.30
CA ASP A 604 24.83 -16.63 17.38
C ASP A 604 25.47 -15.92 16.19
N GLN A 605 25.02 -16.24 14.97
CA GLN A 605 25.61 -15.61 13.78
C GLN A 605 25.26 -14.12 13.65
N SER A 606 24.12 -13.68 14.18
CA SER A 606 23.79 -12.25 14.24
C SER A 606 24.47 -11.52 15.40
N GLY A 607 25.09 -12.25 16.34
CA GLY A 607 25.69 -11.70 17.55
C GLY A 607 24.67 -11.29 18.63
N LEU A 608 23.39 -11.69 18.49
CA LEU A 608 22.34 -11.37 19.43
C LEU A 608 22.33 -12.29 20.66
N SER A 609 22.96 -13.45 20.61
CA SER A 609 23.11 -14.34 21.77
C SER A 609 23.79 -13.67 22.96
N ASN A 610 24.65 -12.68 22.75
CA ASN A 610 25.28 -11.90 23.80
C ASN A 610 24.27 -11.05 24.62
N VAL A 611 23.12 -10.73 24.03
CA VAL A 611 22.07 -9.87 24.65
C VAL A 611 20.90 -10.71 25.12
N PHE A 612 20.51 -11.74 24.35
CA PHE A 612 19.34 -12.57 24.62
C PHE A 612 19.67 -13.86 25.39
N GLY A 613 20.93 -14.32 25.35
CA GLY A 613 21.29 -15.65 25.80
C GLY A 613 20.68 -16.73 24.89
N TYR A 614 20.43 -17.91 25.46
CA TYR A 614 19.82 -19.04 24.76
C TYR A 614 18.28 -19.00 24.87
N ILE A 615 17.58 -19.10 23.78
CA ILE A 615 16.11 -19.14 23.75
C ILE A 615 15.64 -20.59 23.76
N ASN A 616 15.13 -21.07 24.91
CA ASN A 616 14.58 -22.41 25.08
C ASN A 616 13.05 -22.41 25.17
N LYS A 617 12.40 -21.90 24.12
CA LYS A 617 10.92 -21.80 24.05
C LYS A 617 10.44 -22.23 22.67
N GLU A 618 9.21 -22.73 22.63
CA GLU A 618 8.45 -22.83 21.38
C GLU A 618 8.11 -21.43 20.89
N ILE A 619 8.38 -21.13 19.63
CA ILE A 619 8.24 -19.78 19.05
C ILE A 619 7.05 -19.75 18.10
N ASN A 620 5.90 -19.34 18.59
CA ASN A 620 4.72 -18.98 17.82
C ASN A 620 4.72 -17.46 17.52
N ASP A 621 3.69 -16.95 16.87
CA ASP A 621 3.58 -15.52 16.51
C ASP A 621 3.66 -14.58 17.74
N ASP A 622 3.00 -14.94 18.84
CA ASP A 622 3.03 -14.13 20.07
C ASP A 622 4.43 -14.08 20.69
N VAL A 623 5.11 -15.24 20.81
CA VAL A 623 6.47 -15.31 21.35
C VAL A 623 7.47 -14.59 20.44
N ASN A 624 7.33 -14.75 19.10
CA ASN A 624 8.17 -14.05 18.13
C ASN A 624 7.97 -12.54 18.21
N SER A 625 6.73 -12.07 18.28
CA SER A 625 6.41 -10.65 18.46
C SER A 625 7.01 -10.09 19.75
N GLY A 626 7.04 -10.89 20.84
CA GLY A 626 7.73 -10.54 22.08
C GLY A 626 9.25 -10.39 21.92
N ILE A 627 9.88 -11.30 21.16
CA ILE A 627 11.32 -11.23 20.85
C ILE A 627 11.62 -9.98 20.01
N GLU A 628 10.83 -9.72 18.96
CA GLU A 628 10.98 -8.56 18.08
C GLU A 628 10.79 -7.24 18.85
N GLN A 629 9.85 -7.18 19.81
CA GLN A 629 9.70 -6.02 20.69
C GLN A 629 10.91 -5.82 21.61
N GLN A 630 11.50 -6.90 22.14
CA GLN A 630 12.73 -6.79 22.92
C GLN A 630 13.91 -6.33 22.06
N ILE A 631 14.02 -6.78 20.82
CA ILE A 631 15.02 -6.29 19.84
C ILE A 631 14.87 -4.78 19.69
N ALA A 632 13.62 -4.28 19.50
CA ALA A 632 13.35 -2.86 19.41
C ALA A 632 13.81 -2.10 20.65
N ASN A 633 13.52 -2.60 21.84
CA ASN A 633 13.92 -1.98 23.10
C ASN A 633 15.44 -1.91 23.26
N TYR A 634 16.14 -3.01 23.00
CA TYR A 634 17.60 -3.06 23.07
C TYR A 634 18.28 -2.18 22.01
N THR A 635 17.64 -2.03 20.83
CA THR A 635 18.12 -1.10 19.80
C THR A 635 17.99 0.36 20.22
N LYS A 636 16.88 0.72 20.91
CA LYS A 636 16.71 2.07 21.50
C LYS A 636 17.79 2.36 22.54
N GLU A 637 18.21 1.36 23.30
CA GLU A 637 19.21 1.47 24.36
C GLU A 637 20.65 1.32 23.84
N ASP A 638 20.86 1.25 22.53
CA ASP A 638 22.17 1.06 21.89
C ASP A 638 22.89 -0.25 22.26
N LYS A 639 22.15 -1.25 22.73
CA LYS A 639 22.66 -2.60 23.03
C LYS A 639 22.78 -3.50 21.79
N ILE A 640 22.07 -3.15 20.72
CA ILE A 640 22.07 -3.85 19.43
C ILE A 640 22.44 -2.85 18.34
N THR A 641 23.39 -3.21 17.51
CA THR A 641 23.83 -2.39 16.35
C THR A 641 22.96 -2.62 15.14
N VAL A 642 22.99 -1.68 14.19
CA VAL A 642 22.27 -1.80 12.91
C VAL A 642 22.71 -3.01 12.12
N ASP A 643 24.02 -3.33 12.09
CA ASP A 643 24.53 -4.51 11.40
C ASP A 643 24.02 -5.83 12.01
N GLN A 644 23.90 -5.89 13.33
CA GLN A 644 23.27 -7.03 14.00
C GLN A 644 21.78 -7.18 13.62
N LEU A 645 21.07 -6.06 13.41
CA LEU A 645 19.67 -6.12 12.95
C LEU A 645 19.57 -6.65 11.51
N TYR A 646 20.46 -6.22 10.61
CA TYR A 646 20.52 -6.76 9.25
C TYR A 646 20.78 -8.26 9.26
N ASN A 647 21.78 -8.70 9.99
CA ASN A 647 22.12 -10.12 10.11
C ASN A 647 20.96 -10.93 10.71
N TYR A 648 20.32 -10.41 11.78
CA TYR A 648 19.18 -11.06 12.40
C TYR A 648 18.04 -11.29 11.38
N ILE A 649 17.69 -10.26 10.62
CA ILE A 649 16.61 -10.36 9.63
C ILE A 649 16.99 -11.37 8.54
N ASP A 650 18.20 -11.28 7.98
CA ASP A 650 18.65 -12.18 6.92
C ASP A 650 18.70 -13.64 7.39
N TYR A 651 19.27 -13.92 8.56
CA TYR A 651 19.35 -15.28 9.08
C TYR A 651 17.99 -15.85 9.47
N ARG A 652 17.13 -15.03 10.08
CA ARG A 652 15.75 -15.41 10.40
C ARG A 652 14.94 -15.70 9.14
N ASP A 653 15.01 -14.84 8.13
CA ASP A 653 14.30 -15.02 6.87
C ASP A 653 14.82 -16.24 6.13
N TRP A 654 16.14 -16.46 6.13
CA TRP A 654 16.72 -17.66 5.54
C TRP A 654 16.20 -18.94 6.20
N VAL A 655 16.25 -19.03 7.54
CA VAL A 655 15.70 -20.17 8.28
C VAL A 655 14.21 -20.34 7.97
N GLY A 656 13.43 -19.29 8.11
CA GLY A 656 11.98 -19.35 7.95
C GLY A 656 11.52 -19.79 6.56
N LEU A 657 12.20 -19.32 5.53
CA LEU A 657 11.76 -19.54 4.14
C LEU A 657 12.51 -20.70 3.46
N GLN A 658 13.80 -20.87 3.75
CA GLN A 658 14.58 -21.97 3.18
C GLN A 658 14.13 -23.32 3.74
N LEU A 659 13.90 -23.41 5.05
CA LEU A 659 13.43 -24.63 5.70
C LEU A 659 11.99 -25.00 5.35
N HIS A 660 11.22 -24.09 4.77
CA HIS A 660 9.87 -24.42 4.29
C HIS A 660 9.88 -25.57 3.26
N ALA A 661 10.99 -25.75 2.54
CA ALA A 661 11.18 -26.87 1.62
C ALA A 661 11.45 -28.20 2.32
N VAL A 662 11.93 -28.18 3.57
CA VAL A 662 12.34 -29.35 4.35
C VAL A 662 11.27 -29.71 5.39
N ILE A 663 10.74 -28.72 6.08
CA ILE A 663 9.70 -28.87 7.11
C ILE A 663 8.37 -28.54 6.46
N THR A 664 7.63 -29.57 6.08
CA THR A 664 6.33 -29.39 5.42
C THR A 664 5.32 -28.81 6.38
N THR A 665 4.66 -27.75 5.94
CA THR A 665 3.66 -27.03 6.70
C THR A 665 2.44 -26.78 5.82
N SER A 666 1.54 -27.74 5.76
CA SER A 666 0.34 -27.72 4.97
C SER A 666 -0.84 -28.31 5.74
N PHE A 667 -2.03 -27.97 5.33
CA PHE A 667 -3.23 -28.67 5.80
C PHE A 667 -3.17 -30.14 5.39
N THR A 668 -3.60 -31.02 6.29
CA THR A 668 -3.79 -32.44 6.01
C THR A 668 -5.25 -32.69 5.67
N SER A 669 -5.55 -33.89 5.17
CA SER A 669 -6.95 -34.30 4.94
C SER A 669 -7.79 -34.31 6.23
N ASN A 670 -7.15 -34.45 7.40
CA ASN A 670 -7.83 -34.41 8.70
C ASN A 670 -8.18 -32.99 9.15
N THR A 671 -7.34 -32.02 8.85
CA THR A 671 -7.62 -30.61 9.16
C THR A 671 -8.52 -29.92 8.14
N LEU A 672 -8.86 -30.61 7.05
CA LEU A 672 -9.82 -30.14 6.04
C LEU A 672 -11.24 -30.72 6.21
N LYS A 673 -11.52 -31.36 7.33
CA LYS A 673 -12.83 -31.95 7.65
C LYS A 673 -13.14 -31.87 9.14
N ARG A 674 -14.40 -32.00 9.49
CA ARG A 674 -14.83 -32.13 10.89
C ARG A 674 -14.69 -33.59 11.35
N PRO A 675 -13.98 -33.89 12.44
CA PRO A 675 -13.93 -35.24 12.99
C PRO A 675 -15.31 -35.76 13.37
N PRO A 676 -15.59 -37.05 13.19
CA PRO A 676 -16.89 -37.65 13.53
C PRO A 676 -17.30 -37.48 14.99
N GLU A 677 -16.34 -37.56 15.92
CA GLU A 677 -16.55 -37.38 17.36
C GLU A 677 -17.01 -35.95 17.67
N VAL A 678 -16.47 -34.96 16.95
CA VAL A 678 -16.88 -33.55 17.08
C VAL A 678 -18.31 -33.36 16.53
N THR A 679 -18.68 -34.08 15.49
CA THR A 679 -20.05 -34.06 14.96
C THR A 679 -21.04 -34.61 16.01
N LYS A 680 -20.69 -35.72 16.68
CA LYS A 680 -21.47 -36.24 17.80
C LYS A 680 -21.65 -35.21 18.91
N LEU A 681 -20.55 -34.67 19.39
CA LEU A 681 -20.56 -33.66 20.46
C LEU A 681 -21.39 -32.43 20.05
N LYS A 682 -21.28 -31.97 18.81
CA LYS A 682 -22.09 -30.84 18.30
C LYS A 682 -23.57 -31.14 18.44
N ASN A 683 -24.02 -32.32 17.98
CA ASN A 683 -25.43 -32.71 18.04
C ASN A 683 -25.95 -32.86 19.48
N GLU A 684 -25.10 -33.37 20.39
CA GLU A 684 -25.43 -33.49 21.82
C GLU A 684 -25.58 -32.08 22.48
N LEU A 685 -24.65 -31.16 22.21
CA LEU A 685 -24.71 -29.80 22.75
C LEU A 685 -25.90 -29.01 22.20
N ILE A 686 -26.18 -29.10 20.89
CA ILE A 686 -27.35 -28.44 20.28
C ILE A 686 -28.65 -29.00 20.92
N LYS A 687 -28.72 -30.29 21.14
CA LYS A 687 -29.91 -30.92 21.78
C LYS A 687 -30.05 -30.51 23.24
N LYS A 688 -28.94 -30.42 23.97
CA LYS A 688 -28.90 -30.04 25.38
C LYS A 688 -29.33 -28.60 25.61
N TYR A 689 -28.90 -27.67 24.76
CA TYR A 689 -29.11 -26.24 24.88
C TYR A 689 -30.15 -25.70 23.88
N LYS A 690 -31.08 -26.56 23.42
CA LYS A 690 -32.04 -26.21 22.39
C LYS A 690 -32.85 -24.95 22.70
N LYS A 691 -33.30 -24.80 23.95
CA LYS A 691 -34.11 -23.66 24.38
C LYS A 691 -33.36 -22.33 24.31
N GLU A 692 -32.15 -22.32 24.84
CA GLU A 692 -31.28 -21.15 24.89
C GLU A 692 -30.78 -20.76 23.49
N ILE A 693 -30.64 -21.73 22.58
CA ILE A 693 -30.33 -21.49 21.16
C ILE A 693 -31.53 -20.81 20.49
N GLU A 694 -32.76 -21.28 20.74
CA GLU A 694 -33.99 -20.67 20.19
C GLU A 694 -34.21 -19.25 20.75
N GLU A 695 -33.81 -18.97 21.99
CA GLU A 695 -33.84 -17.67 22.64
C GLU A 695 -32.71 -16.73 22.16
N GLY A 696 -31.70 -17.26 21.46
CA GLY A 696 -30.58 -16.50 20.91
C GLY A 696 -29.53 -16.07 21.93
N ASP A 697 -29.27 -16.86 22.98
CA ASP A 697 -28.29 -16.54 24.00
C ASP A 697 -26.84 -16.65 23.48
N PRO A 698 -26.11 -15.55 23.31
CA PRO A 698 -24.74 -15.55 22.81
C PRO A 698 -23.75 -16.23 23.75
N ASN A 699 -24.04 -16.34 25.04
CA ASN A 699 -23.16 -16.99 26.02
C ASN A 699 -23.15 -18.49 25.80
N ILE A 700 -24.29 -19.08 25.50
CA ILE A 700 -24.42 -20.52 25.16
C ILE A 700 -23.73 -20.81 23.84
N ALA A 701 -23.88 -19.93 22.83
CA ALA A 701 -23.15 -20.07 21.59
C ALA A 701 -21.61 -20.10 21.81
N ASN A 702 -21.10 -19.21 22.65
CA ASN A 702 -19.68 -19.16 23.02
C ASN A 702 -19.23 -20.40 23.80
N LEU A 703 -20.10 -20.97 24.66
CA LEU A 703 -19.80 -22.21 25.38
C LEU A 703 -19.69 -23.38 24.42
N ILE A 704 -20.68 -23.55 23.52
CA ILE A 704 -20.66 -24.57 22.48
C ILE A 704 -19.39 -24.46 21.63
N ASP A 705 -19.04 -23.23 21.19
CA ASP A 705 -17.84 -22.94 20.42
C ASP A 705 -16.58 -23.46 21.13
N LYS A 706 -16.41 -23.12 22.40
CA LYS A 706 -15.23 -23.51 23.19
C LYS A 706 -15.11 -25.02 23.34
N GLU A 707 -16.22 -25.69 23.62
CA GLU A 707 -16.26 -27.15 23.76
C GLU A 707 -15.90 -27.87 22.44
N LEU A 708 -16.46 -27.41 21.32
CA LEU A 708 -16.17 -27.98 20.00
C LEU A 708 -14.72 -27.75 19.57
N VAL A 709 -14.20 -26.55 19.79
CA VAL A 709 -12.80 -26.22 19.47
C VAL A 709 -11.85 -27.06 20.31
N LYS A 710 -12.06 -27.10 21.65
CA LYS A 710 -11.26 -27.90 22.57
C LYS A 710 -11.23 -29.37 22.17
N LYS A 711 -12.40 -29.95 21.87
CA LYS A 711 -12.48 -31.37 21.45
C LYS A 711 -11.75 -31.62 20.13
N THR A 712 -11.81 -30.66 19.21
CA THR A 712 -11.10 -30.76 17.92
C THR A 712 -9.59 -30.72 18.13
N GLU A 713 -9.10 -29.80 18.97
CA GLU A 713 -7.68 -29.68 19.31
C GLU A 713 -7.14 -30.93 19.97
N GLU A 714 -7.93 -31.57 20.86
CA GLU A 714 -7.55 -32.85 21.48
C GLU A 714 -7.42 -33.99 20.47
N ILE A 715 -8.35 -34.07 19.50
CA ILE A 715 -8.34 -35.14 18.49
C ILE A 715 -7.23 -34.93 17.46
N LEU A 716 -6.97 -33.69 17.06
CA LEU A 716 -6.00 -33.34 16.03
C LEU A 716 -4.64 -32.88 16.61
N ASP A 717 -4.36 -33.12 17.89
CA ASP A 717 -3.15 -32.63 18.53
C ASP A 717 -1.86 -33.09 17.84
N ASP A 718 -1.86 -34.31 17.32
CA ASP A 718 -0.71 -34.89 16.60
C ASP A 718 -0.69 -34.60 15.11
N ASP A 719 -1.73 -33.95 14.59
CA ASP A 719 -1.81 -33.67 13.16
C ASP A 719 -0.95 -32.45 12.80
N ILE A 720 -0.03 -32.61 11.85
CA ILE A 720 0.89 -31.59 11.38
C ILE A 720 0.15 -30.37 10.81
N GLY A 721 -1.06 -30.55 10.27
CA GLY A 721 -1.87 -29.45 9.75
C GLY A 721 -2.34 -28.47 10.83
N MET A 722 -2.36 -28.90 12.09
CA MET A 722 -2.68 -28.05 13.24
C MET A 722 -1.59 -27.00 13.52
N ASP A 723 -0.36 -27.22 13.04
CA ASP A 723 0.75 -26.27 13.21
C ASP A 723 0.46 -24.92 12.57
N LEU A 724 -0.36 -24.87 11.51
CA LEU A 724 -0.82 -23.63 10.89
C LEU A 724 -1.60 -22.74 11.87
N TYR A 725 -2.46 -23.35 12.68
CA TYR A 725 -3.26 -22.62 13.67
C TYR A 725 -2.48 -22.37 14.97
N LYS A 726 -1.71 -23.37 15.45
CA LYS A 726 -0.93 -23.29 16.69
C LYS A 726 0.22 -22.27 16.59
N SER A 727 0.83 -22.15 15.41
CA SER A 727 1.86 -21.14 15.15
C SER A 727 1.33 -19.71 15.15
N GLY A 728 0.03 -19.50 14.94
CA GLY A 728 -0.55 -18.17 14.72
C GLY A 728 -0.28 -17.57 13.35
N ALA A 729 0.44 -18.26 12.46
CA ALA A 729 0.86 -17.76 11.16
C ALA A 729 -0.33 -17.53 10.20
N ARG A 730 -1.28 -18.46 10.16
CA ARG A 730 -2.41 -18.44 9.22
C ARG A 730 -3.71 -18.83 9.89
N GLY A 731 -4.54 -17.84 10.14
CA GLY A 731 -5.85 -18.05 10.72
C GLY A 731 -5.82 -18.46 12.20
N SER A 732 -6.96 -18.89 12.70
CA SER A 732 -7.11 -19.42 14.06
C SER A 732 -8.18 -20.51 14.12
N MET A 733 -8.06 -21.42 15.07
CA MET A 733 -9.09 -22.42 15.34
C MET A 733 -10.44 -21.77 15.63
N GLY A 734 -10.46 -20.76 16.49
CA GLY A 734 -11.67 -20.09 16.94
C GLY A 734 -12.42 -19.32 15.84
N ASN A 735 -11.73 -18.80 14.81
CA ASN A 735 -12.38 -18.03 13.75
C ASN A 735 -12.47 -18.81 12.45
N ASN A 736 -11.36 -19.35 11.94
CA ASN A 736 -11.33 -19.95 10.62
C ASN A 736 -11.85 -21.39 10.62
N PHE A 737 -11.26 -22.28 11.41
CA PHE A 737 -11.66 -23.68 11.47
C PHE A 737 -13.09 -23.83 11.99
N LYS A 738 -13.43 -23.13 13.07
CA LYS A 738 -14.75 -23.13 13.67
C LYS A 738 -15.84 -22.76 12.66
N ASN A 739 -15.72 -21.62 12.01
CA ASN A 739 -16.74 -21.16 11.07
C ASN A 739 -16.87 -22.06 9.84
N MET A 740 -15.74 -22.62 9.37
CA MET A 740 -15.71 -23.49 8.22
C MET A 740 -16.32 -24.89 8.51
N TYR A 741 -15.94 -25.50 9.63
CA TYR A 741 -16.19 -26.92 9.86
C TYR A 741 -17.07 -27.21 11.08
N LEU A 742 -17.12 -26.34 12.11
CA LEU A 742 -17.78 -26.66 13.36
C LEU A 742 -19.16 -25.99 13.52
N PHE A 743 -19.18 -24.70 13.80
CA PHE A 743 -20.35 -24.02 14.28
C PHE A 743 -20.22 -22.51 13.97
N ARG A 744 -21.24 -21.92 13.37
CA ARG A 744 -21.20 -20.48 13.03
C ARG A 744 -21.36 -19.59 14.26
N GLY A 745 -22.29 -19.98 15.16
CA GLY A 745 -22.51 -19.29 16.45
C GLY A 745 -23.48 -18.11 16.38
N ALA A 746 -23.39 -17.23 17.37
CA ALA A 746 -24.32 -16.12 17.51
C ALA A 746 -24.02 -14.99 16.49
N VAL A 747 -25.06 -14.59 15.78
CA VAL A 747 -25.04 -13.48 14.81
C VAL A 747 -26.14 -12.50 15.19
N MET A 748 -25.85 -11.19 15.23
CA MET A 748 -26.85 -10.18 15.51
C MET A 748 -27.74 -9.95 14.28
N ASN A 749 -29.04 -10.08 14.45
CA ASN A 749 -30.01 -9.63 13.46
C ASN A 749 -30.30 -8.14 13.72
N ARG A 750 -29.80 -7.28 12.86
CA ARG A 750 -29.95 -5.81 13.03
C ARG A 750 -31.38 -5.32 12.87
N SER A 751 -32.20 -6.02 12.14
CA SER A 751 -33.62 -5.66 11.93
C SER A 751 -34.41 -5.83 13.23
N THR A 752 -34.06 -6.82 14.05
CA THR A 752 -34.74 -7.14 15.31
C THR A 752 -33.95 -6.71 16.54
N GLY A 753 -32.64 -6.41 16.40
CA GLY A 753 -31.73 -6.13 17.53
C GLY A 753 -31.42 -7.34 18.42
N LYS A 754 -31.84 -8.55 18.00
CA LYS A 754 -31.65 -9.79 18.77
C LYS A 754 -30.55 -10.64 18.14
N TYR A 755 -29.91 -11.47 18.94
CA TYR A 755 -29.00 -12.51 18.44
C TYR A 755 -29.80 -13.72 17.93
N GLU A 756 -29.34 -14.25 16.79
CA GLU A 756 -29.77 -15.53 16.27
C GLU A 756 -28.57 -16.48 16.22
N ILE A 757 -28.77 -17.73 16.62
CA ILE A 757 -27.69 -18.71 16.66
C ILE A 757 -27.76 -19.57 15.38
N LEU A 758 -26.69 -19.48 14.59
CA LEU A 758 -26.52 -20.26 13.38
C LEU A 758 -25.79 -21.56 13.71
N GLU A 759 -26.54 -22.67 13.73
CA GLU A 759 -26.03 -23.99 14.07
C GLU A 759 -25.13 -24.59 13.00
N ASN A 760 -25.40 -24.26 11.72
CA ASN A 760 -24.66 -24.79 10.59
C ASN A 760 -23.33 -24.08 10.40
N SER A 761 -22.26 -24.88 10.16
CA SER A 761 -21.00 -24.39 9.65
C SER A 761 -21.10 -24.09 8.15
N LEU A 762 -20.06 -23.50 7.54
CA LEU A 762 -20.01 -23.31 6.08
C LEU A 762 -19.98 -24.66 5.33
N LEU A 763 -19.37 -25.69 5.92
CA LEU A 763 -19.38 -27.05 5.38
C LEU A 763 -20.79 -27.63 5.33
N ASP A 764 -21.61 -27.39 6.37
CA ASP A 764 -23.00 -27.89 6.45
C ASP A 764 -23.94 -27.14 5.49
N GLY A 765 -23.51 -25.99 4.95
CA GLY A 765 -24.30 -25.17 4.02
C GLY A 765 -25.28 -24.23 4.71
N LEU A 766 -26.04 -23.49 3.88
CA LEU A 766 -26.99 -22.49 4.36
C LEU A 766 -28.37 -23.12 4.67
N ASP A 767 -28.90 -22.82 5.85
CA ASP A 767 -30.29 -23.16 6.15
C ASP A 767 -31.23 -22.07 5.57
N LYS A 768 -32.28 -22.49 4.88
CA LYS A 768 -33.29 -21.59 4.30
C LYS A 768 -33.95 -20.69 5.33
N LYS A 769 -34.11 -21.13 6.59
CA LYS A 769 -34.66 -20.35 7.69
C LYS A 769 -33.80 -19.12 8.05
N ASN A 770 -32.49 -19.24 7.83
CA ASN A 770 -31.53 -18.24 8.29
C ASN A 770 -30.98 -17.37 7.14
N ILE A 771 -31.56 -17.45 5.91
CA ILE A 771 -31.06 -16.72 4.74
C ILE A 771 -31.04 -15.20 5.00
N SER A 772 -32.05 -14.64 5.69
CA SER A 772 -32.13 -13.22 6.01
C SER A 772 -30.96 -12.77 6.90
N VAL A 773 -30.60 -13.58 7.90
CA VAL A 773 -29.49 -13.29 8.82
C VAL A 773 -28.15 -13.42 8.09
N HIS A 774 -27.98 -14.42 7.26
CA HIS A 774 -26.80 -14.54 6.41
C HIS A 774 -26.64 -13.37 5.46
N SER A 775 -27.72 -12.90 4.82
CA SER A 775 -27.70 -11.75 3.92
C SER A 775 -27.29 -10.48 4.67
N ASN A 776 -27.84 -10.27 5.87
CA ASN A 776 -27.45 -9.14 6.72
C ASN A 776 -25.96 -9.19 7.09
N THR A 777 -25.43 -10.38 7.43
CA THR A 777 -23.99 -10.56 7.74
C THR A 777 -23.10 -10.22 6.55
N ILE A 778 -23.52 -10.59 5.33
CA ILE A 778 -22.79 -10.27 4.10
C ILE A 778 -22.79 -8.76 3.85
N LEU A 779 -23.95 -8.10 4.00
CA LEU A 779 -24.08 -6.64 3.86
C LEU A 779 -23.24 -5.90 4.89
N GLU A 780 -23.24 -6.36 6.15
CA GLU A 780 -22.40 -5.81 7.21
C GLU A 780 -20.89 -5.94 6.92
N GLY A 781 -20.48 -7.05 6.33
CA GLY A 781 -19.09 -7.22 5.88
C GLY A 781 -18.72 -6.40 4.65
N ALA A 782 -19.69 -6.15 3.74
CA ALA A 782 -19.47 -5.38 2.52
C ALA A 782 -19.40 -3.86 2.78
N TYR A 783 -20.23 -3.31 3.68
CA TYR A 783 -20.26 -1.88 3.98
C TYR A 783 -18.92 -1.31 4.49
N PRO A 784 -18.24 -1.91 5.49
CA PRO A 784 -16.92 -1.45 5.92
C PRO A 784 -15.88 -1.52 4.81
N LYS A 785 -15.93 -2.54 3.94
CA LYS A 785 -15.01 -2.68 2.83
C LYS A 785 -15.21 -1.59 1.77
N ALA A 786 -16.44 -1.25 1.44
CA ALA A 786 -16.76 -0.30 0.39
C ALA A 786 -16.70 1.16 0.88
N VAL A 787 -17.38 1.49 1.96
CA VAL A 787 -17.55 2.87 2.47
C VAL A 787 -16.52 3.17 3.55
N GLY A 788 -16.37 2.31 4.55
CA GLY A 788 -15.48 2.52 5.69
C GLY A 788 -14.02 2.69 5.26
N THR A 789 -13.55 1.94 4.26
CA THR A 789 -12.18 2.08 3.72
C THR A 789 -11.97 3.44 3.08
N ALA A 790 -12.96 3.95 2.33
CA ALA A 790 -12.87 5.25 1.68
C ALA A 790 -12.87 6.40 2.69
N ASP A 791 -13.75 6.37 3.69
CA ASP A 791 -13.88 7.38 4.74
C ASP A 791 -12.64 7.39 5.65
N SER A 792 -12.14 6.21 5.99
CA SER A 792 -10.90 6.02 6.73
C SER A 792 -9.70 6.63 6.00
N GLY A 793 -9.56 6.34 4.69
CA GLY A 793 -8.50 6.90 3.87
C GLY A 793 -8.60 8.43 3.76
N TYR A 794 -9.81 8.99 3.69
CA TYR A 794 -10.03 10.43 3.65
C TYR A 794 -9.65 11.11 4.97
N LEU A 795 -10.05 10.56 6.11
CA LEU A 795 -9.69 11.09 7.44
C LEU A 795 -8.17 11.03 7.67
N THR A 796 -7.52 9.90 7.35
CA THR A 796 -6.06 9.78 7.44
C THR A 796 -5.36 10.87 6.63
N LYS A 797 -5.87 11.16 5.44
CA LYS A 797 -5.34 12.22 4.57
C LYS A 797 -5.54 13.62 5.17
N GLN A 798 -6.67 13.90 5.81
CA GLN A 798 -6.92 15.17 6.48
C GLN A 798 -5.97 15.36 7.66
N ILE A 799 -5.80 14.33 8.51
CA ILE A 799 -4.87 14.33 9.65
C ILE A 799 -3.44 14.54 9.14
N SER A 800 -3.02 13.80 8.10
CA SER A 800 -1.71 13.94 7.48
C SER A 800 -1.45 15.37 6.97
N SER A 801 -2.42 15.94 6.25
CA SER A 801 -2.31 17.30 5.71
C SER A 801 -2.25 18.36 6.81
N GLY A 802 -2.98 18.15 7.91
CA GLY A 802 -3.01 19.10 9.04
C GLY A 802 -1.75 19.06 9.91
N LEU A 803 -1.13 17.91 10.06
CA LEU A 803 -0.05 17.68 11.02
C LEU A 803 1.33 17.47 10.39
N GLN A 804 1.47 17.43 9.08
CA GLN A 804 2.72 17.11 8.38
C GLN A 804 3.89 18.05 8.70
N THR A 805 3.59 19.26 9.16
CA THR A 805 4.59 20.28 9.50
C THR A 805 4.99 20.28 10.98
N GLU A 806 4.34 19.47 11.81
CA GLU A 806 4.62 19.42 13.24
C GLU A 806 5.97 18.73 13.50
N VAL A 807 6.92 19.49 14.04
CA VAL A 807 8.29 19.04 14.28
C VAL A 807 8.67 19.21 15.74
N LEU A 808 9.67 18.44 16.16
CA LEU A 808 10.29 18.58 17.48
C LEU A 808 11.24 19.77 17.52
N GLY A 809 11.26 20.46 18.68
CA GLY A 809 12.31 21.41 19.04
C GLY A 809 13.63 20.71 19.34
N GLU A 810 14.63 21.48 19.75
CA GLU A 810 15.94 20.93 20.15
C GLU A 810 15.83 20.08 21.41
N TYR A 811 16.73 19.09 21.56
CA TYR A 811 16.81 18.29 22.76
C TYR A 811 17.08 19.18 23.98
N GLY A 812 16.34 18.93 25.05
CA GLY A 812 16.40 19.74 26.27
C GLY A 812 15.49 20.98 26.29
N SER A 813 14.87 21.36 25.14
CA SER A 813 13.99 22.53 25.07
C SER A 813 12.77 22.41 25.99
N ASP A 814 12.37 23.51 26.61
CA ASP A 814 11.17 23.63 27.45
C ASP A 814 10.43 24.93 27.12
N CYS A 815 9.18 24.82 26.74
CA CYS A 815 8.30 25.97 26.49
C CYS A 815 7.80 26.66 27.78
N GLY A 816 8.04 26.09 28.94
CA GLY A 816 7.60 26.63 30.25
C GLY A 816 6.11 26.54 30.55
N THR A 817 5.32 25.81 29.76
CA THR A 817 3.86 25.65 30.06
C THR A 817 3.62 25.06 31.44
N LYS A 818 2.65 25.61 32.15
CA LYS A 818 2.19 25.10 33.46
C LYS A 818 1.01 24.12 33.32
N LYS A 819 0.42 24.00 32.10
CA LYS A 819 -0.70 23.10 31.86
C LYS A 819 -0.19 21.66 31.72
N THR A 820 -0.90 20.72 32.34
CA THR A 820 -0.59 19.28 32.36
C THR A 820 -1.86 18.47 32.15
N LEU A 821 -1.69 17.21 31.79
CA LEU A 821 -2.74 16.19 31.78
C LEU A 821 -2.62 15.35 33.04
N ASP A 822 -3.74 15.05 33.68
CA ASP A 822 -3.81 14.10 34.78
C ASP A 822 -3.95 12.69 34.20
N ILE A 823 -2.90 11.88 34.34
CA ILE A 823 -2.81 10.52 33.77
C ILE A 823 -2.57 9.53 34.88
N THR A 824 -3.37 8.46 34.94
CA THR A 824 -3.10 7.32 35.83
C THR A 824 -2.20 6.32 35.11
N ILE A 825 -1.00 6.09 35.65
CA ILE A 825 -0.02 5.17 35.05
C ILE A 825 -0.54 3.72 35.18
N PRO A 826 -0.76 2.99 34.08
CA PRO A 826 -1.30 1.63 34.10
C PRO A 826 -0.27 0.60 34.60
N LYS A 827 -0.72 -0.65 34.83
CA LYS A 827 0.17 -1.77 35.20
C LYS A 827 1.22 -2.11 34.14
N LYS A 828 0.93 -1.80 32.87
CA LYS A 828 1.87 -1.88 31.75
C LYS A 828 2.21 -0.46 31.31
N PRO A 829 3.27 0.13 31.88
CA PRO A 829 3.54 1.56 31.72
C PRO A 829 4.44 1.90 30.53
N GLU A 830 4.72 0.97 29.63
CA GLU A 830 5.73 1.09 28.56
C GLU A 830 5.46 2.29 27.62
N ASP A 831 4.19 2.61 27.39
CA ASP A 831 3.76 3.73 26.52
C ASP A 831 4.06 5.11 27.13
N TYR A 832 4.29 5.15 28.46
CA TYR A 832 4.60 6.38 29.20
C TYR A 832 6.09 6.58 29.46
N LEU A 833 6.93 5.67 29.03
CA LEU A 833 8.38 5.79 29.20
C LEU A 833 8.90 7.06 28.49
N TYR A 834 9.86 7.70 29.17
CA TYR A 834 10.53 8.90 28.72
C TYR A 834 9.63 10.15 28.57
N ARG A 835 8.41 10.12 29.13
CA ARG A 835 7.55 11.32 29.26
C ARG A 835 7.93 12.09 30.53
N TYR A 836 7.59 13.37 30.56
CA TYR A 836 7.88 14.24 31.68
C TYR A 836 6.63 14.49 32.51
N ILE A 837 6.75 14.27 33.82
CA ILE A 837 5.72 14.59 34.82
C ILE A 837 6.20 15.78 35.66
N VAL A 838 5.24 16.48 36.28
CA VAL A 838 5.49 17.59 37.21
C VAL A 838 5.26 17.08 38.62
N GLU A 839 6.31 16.99 39.41
CA GLU A 839 6.28 16.60 40.82
C GLU A 839 6.94 17.68 41.65
N ASN A 840 6.27 18.21 42.64
CA ASN A 840 6.76 19.30 43.53
C ASN A 840 7.34 20.49 42.75
N GLY A 841 6.73 20.84 41.60
CA GLY A 841 7.19 21.93 40.74
C GLY A 841 8.42 21.63 39.88
N LYS A 842 8.96 20.42 39.93
CA LYS A 842 10.10 19.96 39.11
C LYS A 842 9.64 18.97 38.05
N LEU A 843 10.34 18.97 36.91
CA LEU A 843 10.12 17.99 35.85
C LEU A 843 10.91 16.71 36.13
N VAL A 844 10.21 15.57 36.17
CA VAL A 844 10.80 14.23 36.33
C VAL A 844 10.55 13.44 35.06
N CYS A 845 11.60 12.85 34.48
CA CYS A 845 11.48 11.95 33.32
C CYS A 845 11.16 10.53 33.80
N LEU A 846 10.14 9.92 33.22
CA LEU A 846 9.75 8.54 33.52
C LEU A 846 10.67 7.53 32.81
N THR A 847 11.89 7.35 33.31
CA THR A 847 12.82 6.33 32.84
C THR A 847 12.39 4.92 33.30
N PRO A 848 12.89 3.82 32.69
CA PRO A 848 12.60 2.45 33.14
C PRO A 848 12.80 2.22 34.63
N ASP A 849 13.84 2.86 35.23
CA ASP A 849 14.16 2.72 36.65
C ASP A 849 13.20 3.48 37.58
N VAL A 850 12.56 4.52 37.05
CA VAL A 850 11.73 5.44 37.84
C VAL A 850 10.23 5.15 37.69
N ILE A 851 9.79 4.72 36.54
CA ILE A 851 8.36 4.60 36.19
C ILE A 851 7.60 3.64 37.10
N GLY A 852 8.27 2.58 37.63
CA GLY A 852 7.71 1.61 38.56
C GLY A 852 7.12 2.25 39.81
N ASN A 853 7.68 3.39 40.27
CA ASN A 853 7.23 4.10 41.46
C ASN A 853 5.87 4.82 41.27
N TYR A 854 5.43 4.96 40.01
CA TYR A 854 4.22 5.69 39.67
C TYR A 854 3.08 4.80 39.16
N VAL A 855 3.30 3.50 39.02
CA VAL A 855 2.27 2.54 38.60
C VAL A 855 1.07 2.62 39.52
N GLY A 856 -0.13 2.78 38.98
CA GLY A 856 -1.40 2.94 39.74
C GLY A 856 -1.62 4.35 40.31
N LYS A 857 -0.67 5.29 40.18
CA LYS A 857 -0.82 6.69 40.63
C LYS A 857 -1.22 7.60 39.52
N THR A 858 -2.03 8.61 39.81
CA THR A 858 -2.37 9.70 38.90
C THR A 858 -1.28 10.78 39.00
N VAL A 859 -0.66 11.08 37.87
CA VAL A 859 0.46 12.04 37.75
C VAL A 859 0.10 13.18 36.81
N LYS A 860 0.68 14.35 37.05
CA LYS A 860 0.54 15.52 36.17
C LYS A 860 1.58 15.48 35.07
N MET A 861 1.16 15.06 33.86
CA MET A 861 2.07 14.84 32.72
C MET A 861 2.09 16.03 31.76
N ARG A 862 3.27 16.39 31.28
CA ARG A 862 3.46 17.36 30.19
C ARG A 862 2.98 16.75 28.87
N SER A 863 2.30 17.54 28.04
CA SER A 863 1.72 17.07 26.79
C SER A 863 1.98 18.01 25.62
N PRO A 864 2.17 17.50 24.39
CA PRO A 864 2.19 18.30 23.17
C PRO A 864 0.96 19.20 23.01
N MET A 865 -0.21 18.79 23.48
CA MET A 865 -1.48 19.57 23.42
C MET A 865 -1.37 20.92 24.15
N TYR A 866 -0.51 21.04 25.13
CA TYR A 866 -0.33 22.25 25.93
C TYR A 866 1.02 22.92 25.69
N CYS A 867 1.74 22.52 24.63
CA CYS A 867 2.95 23.19 24.24
C CYS A 867 2.61 24.60 23.75
N ILE A 868 3.27 25.62 24.29
CA ILE A 868 3.04 27.02 23.92
C ILE A 868 4.04 27.54 22.87
N ASP A 869 5.01 26.71 22.48
CA ASP A 869 5.89 27.03 21.35
C ASP A 869 5.09 26.95 20.04
N LYS A 870 5.14 28.03 19.24
CA LYS A 870 4.38 28.12 17.97
C LYS A 870 5.12 27.53 16.77
N LYS A 871 6.41 27.25 16.90
CA LYS A 871 7.25 26.78 15.78
C LYS A 871 7.49 25.27 15.82
N CYS A 872 7.47 24.69 17.01
CA CYS A 872 7.79 23.29 17.22
C CYS A 872 7.20 22.77 18.53
N ILE A 873 7.18 21.48 18.75
CA ILE A 873 6.83 20.89 20.04
C ILE A 873 8.11 20.71 20.85
N CYS A 874 8.23 21.38 22.00
CA CYS A 874 9.43 21.32 22.83
C CYS A 874 9.65 19.92 23.41
N ASN A 875 10.92 19.59 23.73
CA ASN A 875 11.32 18.29 24.28
C ASN A 875 10.53 17.88 25.53
N LYS A 876 10.35 18.82 26.48
CA LYS A 876 9.66 18.52 27.75
C LYS A 876 8.18 18.20 27.57
N CYS A 877 7.52 18.71 26.53
CA CYS A 877 6.14 18.38 26.18
C CYS A 877 6.05 17.07 25.36
N ALA A 878 7.01 16.84 24.45
CA ALA A 878 7.04 15.65 23.60
C ALA A 878 7.56 14.40 24.32
N GLY A 879 8.50 14.55 25.28
CA GLY A 879 9.25 13.46 25.90
C GLY A 879 10.51 13.09 25.11
N ASP A 880 11.38 12.25 25.72
CA ASP A 880 12.67 11.89 25.13
C ASP A 880 12.59 10.70 24.16
N ASN A 881 11.48 9.97 24.12
CA ASN A 881 11.35 8.77 23.29
C ASN A 881 11.60 9.05 21.80
N PHE A 882 11.09 10.16 21.28
CA PHE A 882 11.28 10.54 19.88
C PHE A 882 12.74 10.89 19.55
N TYR A 883 13.45 11.49 20.48
CA TYR A 883 14.88 11.81 20.31
C TYR A 883 15.75 10.55 20.34
N LYS A 884 15.41 9.57 21.20
CA LYS A 884 16.09 8.25 21.20
C LYS A 884 15.92 7.49 19.88
N LEU A 885 14.86 7.80 19.15
CA LEU A 885 14.54 7.21 17.84
C LEU A 885 14.94 8.12 16.67
N ASP A 886 15.62 9.24 16.92
CA ASP A 886 15.98 10.28 15.92
C ASP A 886 14.78 10.78 15.09
N LYS A 887 13.55 10.71 15.64
CA LYS A 887 12.33 11.17 14.96
C LYS A 887 12.15 12.66 15.15
N LYS A 888 12.24 13.44 14.10
CA LYS A 888 12.06 14.90 14.12
C LYS A 888 10.62 15.34 13.83
N ASN A 889 9.91 14.64 12.95
CA ASN A 889 8.54 14.97 12.57
C ASN A 889 7.56 14.12 13.39
N ILE A 890 6.86 14.73 14.34
CA ILE A 890 5.85 14.08 15.17
C ILE A 890 4.47 14.08 14.54
N GLY A 891 4.23 14.87 13.52
CA GLY A 891 2.99 14.85 12.75
C GLY A 891 2.78 13.49 12.05
N LEU A 892 3.86 12.86 11.58
CA LEU A 892 3.81 11.49 11.04
C LEU A 892 3.39 10.45 12.08
N VAL A 893 3.74 10.66 13.36
CA VAL A 893 3.27 9.80 14.46
C VAL A 893 1.76 9.88 14.61
N ALA A 894 1.21 11.10 14.59
CA ALA A 894 -0.23 11.32 14.67
C ALA A 894 -0.97 10.67 13.49
N VAL A 895 -0.41 10.73 12.29
CA VAL A 895 -0.95 10.04 11.09
C VAL A 895 -0.99 8.53 11.31
N THR A 896 0.10 7.94 11.80
CA THR A 896 0.17 6.49 12.09
C THR A 896 -0.88 6.10 13.14
N MET A 897 -1.06 6.91 14.18
CA MET A 897 -2.09 6.68 15.20
C MET A 897 -3.51 6.79 14.61
N GLY A 898 -3.77 7.79 13.76
CA GLY A 898 -5.02 7.92 13.02
C GLY A 898 -5.34 6.68 12.20
N GLY A 899 -4.36 6.15 11.47
CA GLY A 899 -4.49 4.90 10.71
C GLY A 899 -4.81 3.69 11.60
N VAL A 900 -4.19 3.58 12.78
CA VAL A 900 -4.50 2.52 13.75
C VAL A 900 -5.92 2.64 14.30
N LEU A 901 -6.37 3.84 14.65
CA LEU A 901 -7.75 4.09 15.11
C LEU A 901 -8.78 3.69 14.06
N LEU A 902 -8.50 3.99 12.80
CA LEU A 902 -9.34 3.61 11.67
C LEU A 902 -9.39 2.09 11.47
N ASN A 903 -8.24 1.42 11.55
CA ASN A 903 -8.15 -0.03 11.47
C ASN A 903 -8.86 -0.71 12.66
N LEU A 904 -8.79 -0.14 13.86
CA LEU A 904 -9.51 -0.63 15.03
C LEU A 904 -11.02 -0.46 14.86
N ASN A 905 -11.48 0.68 14.33
CA ASN A 905 -12.90 0.87 14.02
C ASN A 905 -13.37 -0.11 12.94
N MET A 906 -12.59 -0.33 11.89
CA MET A 906 -12.89 -1.33 10.87
C MET A 906 -12.90 -2.74 11.45
N LYS A 907 -11.95 -3.10 12.32
CA LYS A 907 -11.94 -4.40 13.04
C LYS A 907 -13.12 -4.55 14.00
N LYS A 908 -13.60 -3.49 14.67
CA LYS A 908 -14.83 -3.54 15.47
C LYS A 908 -16.05 -3.87 14.63
N PHE A 909 -16.11 -3.39 13.39
CA PHE A 909 -17.15 -3.76 12.44
C PHE A 909 -17.01 -5.20 11.91
N HIS A 910 -15.79 -5.74 11.84
CA HIS A 910 -15.53 -7.12 11.40
C HIS A 910 -15.69 -8.16 12.53
N ASN A 911 -15.38 -7.78 13.76
CA ASN A 911 -15.52 -8.64 14.93
C ASN A 911 -16.79 -8.26 15.67
N ASN A 912 -17.95 -8.70 15.18
CA ASN A 912 -19.23 -8.65 15.93
C ASN A 912 -19.25 -9.63 17.12
N VAL A 913 -18.11 -9.95 17.68
CA VAL A 913 -18.03 -10.59 18.99
C VAL A 913 -18.03 -9.47 20.02
N VAL A 914 -19.13 -9.33 20.69
CA VAL A 914 -19.35 -8.43 21.82
C VAL A 914 -18.29 -8.71 22.90
N LYS A 915 -17.10 -8.12 22.76
CA LYS A 915 -16.36 -7.62 23.90
C LYS A 915 -16.59 -6.13 23.91
N ILE A 916 -17.52 -5.70 24.72
CA ILE A 916 -17.54 -4.33 25.21
C ILE A 916 -16.27 -4.16 26.05
N GLN A 917 -15.18 -3.88 25.42
CA GLN A 917 -14.08 -3.17 26.07
C GLN A 917 -14.53 -1.72 26.06
N ASN A 918 -14.82 -1.17 27.20
CA ASN A 918 -14.83 0.27 27.41
C ASN A 918 -13.41 0.72 27.05
N ILE A 919 -13.23 1.18 25.82
CA ILE A 919 -12.01 1.86 25.41
C ILE A 919 -12.20 3.28 25.94
N ASP A 920 -11.51 3.57 27.02
CA ASP A 920 -11.41 4.94 27.49
C ASP A 920 -10.68 5.74 26.39
N VAL A 921 -11.37 6.75 25.85
CA VAL A 921 -10.80 7.63 24.81
C VAL A 921 -9.54 8.33 25.35
N ASN A 922 -9.42 8.47 26.67
CA ASN A 922 -8.23 9.02 27.33
C ASN A 922 -7.02 8.09 27.21
N ASP A 923 -7.21 6.77 27.07
CA ASP A 923 -6.11 5.82 26.81
C ASP A 923 -5.57 5.88 25.37
N MET A 924 -6.26 6.59 24.49
CA MET A 924 -5.90 6.74 23.08
C MET A 924 -5.29 8.11 22.73
N LEU A 925 -5.37 9.08 23.61
CA LEU A 925 -4.86 10.45 23.41
C LEU A 925 -3.41 10.64 23.93
N ILE A 926 -2.63 9.59 23.95
CA ILE A 926 -1.24 9.61 24.42
C ILE A 926 -0.27 9.70 23.26
#